data_1040c7cb2f1da47afc727e8a8e9451b6
#
_entry.id   1040c7cb2f1da47afc727e8a8e9451b6
#
_cell.length_a   1.000
_cell.length_b   1.000
_cell.length_c   1.000
_cell.angle_alpha   90.00
_cell.angle_beta   90.00
_cell.angle_gamma   90.00
#
_symmetry.space_group_name_H-M   'P 1'
#
loop_
_entity.id
_entity.type
_entity.pdbx_description
1 polymer ?
#
loop_
_entity_poly.entity_id
_entity_poly.type
_entity_poly.pdbx_seq_one_letter_code
_entity_poly.pdbx_strand_id
1 'polypeptide(L)'
;MKQILALSFALLLAVACVKDIDAGVVDMTPSSKIINTATCATEGSLLVKLDSYAESYAPEVEGVAIEARVLFPQGKASAEELATNDMYRWWVLSFDKSLNLSEVAEAVARDERVALVEYDTIIESLGSDVAYAAEPASKREVTRAEVEYPFDDPELPYQWHFYNDCETINGGWDDGTVKEGADINLLAAWKYSTGDRRVIVAVMDDGLMYDHRDLADNMWVNEAEKSGKAGVDDDGNGYVDDVYGYNFCTNSGNVQVYNGHGTHVAGTIAAVNNNGFAVCGIAGGSGKGDGCRLMSCQIFDKSGSASLSQIAAAIKYAADNGAVIMNNSWAYSKGSYTSDSAFANSYSALISAIDYFEKNAKLEGVIEGGIALFAAGNDGYNVPSYPGAYYNNICVTSFCSNLTASLFTNYGTGANICAPGGENKASGFGTLHGISSVSTVYVQDGYEYRNGTSHSTPHVTGCAALGLSYALELGKSYTAKEFKDLLLTSVQDIDIHQEGTKTIIYPSISSIDMTRYKGQLGAGYIDAHRLMMQVEGTPCLYVKTGSSAQLSLDELFGAGSKSLTYQGVELSDAVRSSLGISTTPTISNGMLNIKCTKSGVGRIKITAIVGGESVGGGNNMGGMLVEREAEIVARGSVAANGGWL
;
A
#
# COMPACT_ATOMS: atom_id res chain seq x y z
N MET A 1 -29.02 64.02 3.28
CA MET A 1 -29.50 63.10 4.34
C MET A 1 -29.02 61.71 4.02
N LYS A 2 -28.35 61.12 5.00
CA LYS A 2 -27.92 59.72 5.10
C LYS A 2 -26.65 59.33 4.37
N GLN A 3 -25.72 59.32 5.11
CA GLN A 3 -24.47 58.73 5.50
C GLN A 3 -24.26 57.32 4.93
N ILE A 4 -23.16 57.21 4.18
CA ILE A 4 -22.53 55.96 3.78
C ILE A 4 -21.35 55.73 4.75
N LEU A 5 -21.38 54.62 5.49
CA LEU A 5 -20.27 54.19 6.36
C LEU A 5 -19.29 53.38 5.50
N ALA A 6 -18.06 53.91 5.40
CA ALA A 6 -16.91 53.17 4.88
C ALA A 6 -16.23 52.45 6.04
N LEU A 7 -16.08 51.12 5.96
CA LEU A 7 -15.23 50.36 6.88
C LEU A 7 -13.80 50.30 6.34
N SER A 8 -12.91 51.01 7.01
CA SER A 8 -11.46 50.95 6.79
C SER A 8 -10.89 49.77 7.58
N PHE A 9 -10.18 48.85 6.91
CA PHE A 9 -9.34 47.84 7.55
C PHE A 9 -8.05 48.54 8.03
N ALA A 10 -7.91 48.68 9.35
CA ALA A 10 -6.66 49.06 9.99
C ALA A 10 -5.87 47.80 10.38
N LEU A 11 -4.72 47.62 9.74
CA LEU A 11 -3.72 46.62 10.10
C LEU A 11 -2.99 47.11 11.36
N LEU A 12 -3.30 46.53 12.51
CA LEU A 12 -2.53 46.75 13.74
C LEU A 12 -1.39 45.72 13.80
N LEU A 13 -0.18 46.15 13.58
CA LEU A 13 1.03 45.47 13.99
C LEU A 13 1.13 45.58 15.53
N ALA A 14 0.79 44.53 16.24
CA ALA A 14 1.13 44.38 17.64
C ALA A 14 2.52 43.76 17.74
N VAL A 15 3.53 44.56 18.03
CA VAL A 15 4.81 44.10 18.56
C VAL A 15 4.53 43.69 20.02
N ALA A 16 4.34 42.39 20.24
CA ALA A 16 4.30 41.85 21.57
C ALA A 16 5.73 41.62 22.06
N CYS A 17 6.11 42.35 23.10
CA CYS A 17 7.28 42.04 23.93
C CYS A 17 7.17 40.57 24.38
N VAL A 18 8.14 39.77 23.97
CA VAL A 18 8.36 38.44 24.56
C VAL A 18 8.81 38.70 26.01
N LYS A 19 7.90 38.58 26.94
CA LYS A 19 8.27 38.26 28.30
C LYS A 19 8.66 36.80 28.30
N ASP A 20 9.82 36.50 28.89
CA ASP A 20 10.21 35.15 29.25
C ASP A 20 9.02 34.51 29.99
N ILE A 21 8.36 33.60 29.28
CA ILE A 21 7.46 32.67 29.95
C ILE A 21 8.41 31.60 30.47
N ASP A 22 8.68 31.66 31.78
CA ASP A 22 9.11 30.48 32.51
C ASP A 22 8.24 29.34 32.04
N ALA A 23 8.85 28.34 31.38
CA ALA A 23 8.19 27.09 31.11
C ALA A 23 7.92 26.43 32.47
N GLY A 24 6.82 26.83 33.09
CA GLY A 24 6.33 26.18 34.29
C GLY A 24 6.20 24.70 33.94
N VAL A 25 6.87 23.88 34.72
CA VAL A 25 6.66 22.44 34.76
C VAL A 25 5.15 22.25 34.91
N VAL A 26 4.49 21.81 33.83
CA VAL A 26 3.09 21.42 33.87
C VAL A 26 3.09 20.15 34.72
N ASP A 27 2.65 20.27 35.97
CA ASP A 27 2.52 19.14 36.88
C ASP A 27 1.42 18.24 36.33
N MET A 28 1.84 17.29 35.48
CA MET A 28 0.95 16.34 34.79
C MET A 28 0.37 15.42 35.84
N THR A 29 -0.95 15.44 36.04
CA THR A 29 -1.60 14.45 36.90
C THR A 29 -1.36 13.05 36.33
N PRO A 30 -1.22 11.99 37.14
CA PRO A 30 -0.97 10.63 36.66
C PRO A 30 -1.94 10.21 35.57
N SER A 31 -3.21 10.54 35.67
CA SER A 31 -4.24 10.25 34.68
C SER A 31 -4.02 10.96 33.32
N SER A 32 -3.32 12.09 33.29
CA SER A 32 -3.03 12.78 32.03
C SER A 32 -1.89 12.15 31.21
N LYS A 33 -1.11 11.25 31.82
CA LYS A 33 -0.08 10.46 31.14
C LYS A 33 -0.63 9.17 30.50
N ILE A 34 -1.87 8.78 30.82
CA ILE A 34 -2.47 7.53 30.33
C ILE A 34 -3.25 7.82 29.04
N ILE A 35 -2.92 7.13 27.98
CA ILE A 35 -3.63 7.24 26.69
C ILE A 35 -4.39 5.96 26.37
N ASN A 36 -5.35 6.08 25.46
CA ASN A 36 -6.33 5.05 25.04
C ASN A 36 -7.17 4.50 26.22
N THR A 37 -7.72 3.30 26.09
CA THR A 37 -8.62 2.72 27.11
C THR A 37 -8.27 1.27 27.39
N ALA A 38 -8.56 0.80 28.60
CA ALA A 38 -8.40 -0.60 28.97
C ALA A 38 -9.36 -1.56 28.21
N THR A 39 -10.29 -1.03 27.45
CA THR A 39 -11.20 -1.85 26.62
C THR A 39 -10.42 -2.56 25.53
N CYS A 40 -10.55 -3.86 25.43
CA CYS A 40 -9.79 -4.71 24.52
C CYS A 40 -8.26 -4.63 24.72
N ALA A 41 -7.79 -4.31 25.91
CA ALA A 41 -6.37 -4.35 26.24
C ALA A 41 -5.92 -5.76 26.66
N THR A 42 -4.66 -6.07 26.40
CA THR A 42 -4.02 -7.30 26.85
C THR A 42 -3.92 -7.31 28.38
N GLU A 43 -4.54 -8.31 29.01
CA GLU A 43 -4.46 -8.48 30.47
C GLU A 43 -3.01 -8.67 30.94
N GLY A 44 -2.61 -7.93 31.96
CA GLY A 44 -1.27 -7.99 32.52
C GLY A 44 -0.17 -7.37 31.65
N SER A 45 -0.51 -6.52 30.66
CA SER A 45 0.44 -5.81 29.80
C SER A 45 0.15 -4.32 29.71
N LEU A 46 1.20 -3.51 29.77
CA LEU A 46 1.16 -2.06 29.53
C LEU A 46 2.39 -1.66 28.70
N LEU A 47 2.24 -0.63 27.88
CA LEU A 47 3.33 0.05 27.20
C LEU A 47 3.67 1.34 27.94
N VAL A 48 4.95 1.60 28.12
CA VAL A 48 5.42 2.79 28.83
C VAL A 48 6.52 3.47 28.03
N LYS A 49 6.37 4.78 27.84
CA LYS A 49 7.42 5.63 27.29
C LYS A 49 8.06 6.42 28.42
N LEU A 50 9.38 6.35 28.54
CA LEU A 50 10.14 7.15 29.50
C LEU A 50 10.45 8.55 28.95
N ASP A 51 10.65 9.52 29.83
CA ASP A 51 11.07 10.88 29.47
C ASP A 51 12.44 10.92 28.78
N SER A 52 13.31 9.99 29.13
CA SER A 52 14.63 9.85 28.54
C SER A 52 15.01 8.38 28.34
N TYR A 53 15.99 8.13 27.50
CA TYR A 53 16.54 6.78 27.33
C TYR A 53 17.10 6.24 28.65
N ALA A 54 16.84 4.97 28.91
CA ALA A 54 17.38 4.23 30.06
C ALA A 54 17.87 2.84 29.61
N GLU A 55 19.05 2.42 30.09
CA GLU A 55 19.57 1.08 29.82
C GLU A 55 18.77 -0.01 30.53
N SER A 56 18.11 0.34 31.64
CA SER A 56 17.24 -0.53 32.39
C SER A 56 16.10 0.28 33.02
N TYR A 57 14.94 -0.34 33.14
CA TYR A 57 13.78 0.25 33.81
C TYR A 57 13.12 -0.81 34.67
N ALA A 58 12.87 -0.46 35.91
CA ALA A 58 12.12 -1.28 36.88
C ALA A 58 11.18 -0.34 37.63
N PRO A 59 9.88 -0.32 37.30
CA PRO A 59 8.89 0.46 38.04
C PRO A 59 8.60 -0.22 39.38
N GLU A 60 8.46 0.59 40.43
CA GLU A 60 8.07 0.12 41.76
C GLU A 60 6.58 0.41 41.97
N VAL A 61 5.77 -0.64 42.00
CA VAL A 61 4.34 -0.56 42.35
C VAL A 61 4.09 -1.45 43.55
N GLU A 62 3.53 -0.86 44.63
CA GLU A 62 3.33 -1.57 45.88
C GLU A 62 2.46 -2.82 45.72
N GLY A 63 3.02 -3.97 46.09
CA GLY A 63 2.32 -5.26 46.02
C GLY A 63 2.24 -5.88 44.62
N VAL A 64 2.86 -5.27 43.62
CA VAL A 64 2.83 -5.78 42.21
C VAL A 64 4.24 -6.15 41.75
N ALA A 65 4.43 -7.40 41.39
CA ALA A 65 5.65 -7.82 40.70
C ALA A 65 5.53 -7.45 39.21
N ILE A 66 6.43 -6.62 38.71
CA ILE A 66 6.48 -6.16 37.31
C ILE A 66 7.79 -6.60 36.67
N GLU A 67 7.67 -7.25 35.52
CA GLU A 67 8.77 -7.48 34.61
C GLU A 67 8.74 -6.43 33.50
N ALA A 68 9.87 -5.76 33.26
CA ALA A 68 9.99 -4.74 32.24
C ALA A 68 11.00 -5.18 31.17
N ARG A 69 10.60 -5.09 29.90
CA ARG A 69 11.48 -5.33 28.76
C ARG A 69 11.39 -4.17 27.77
N VAL A 70 12.45 -3.92 27.02
CA VAL A 70 12.40 -2.96 25.93
C VAL A 70 11.34 -3.39 24.89
N LEU A 71 10.56 -2.45 24.37
CA LEU A 71 9.62 -2.72 23.27
C LEU A 71 10.41 -2.91 21.96
N PHE A 72 11.42 -2.10 21.76
CA PHE A 72 12.22 -2.08 20.55
C PHE A 72 13.67 -2.49 20.89
N PRO A 73 14.11 -3.70 20.48
CA PRO A 73 15.50 -4.10 20.64
C PRO A 73 16.46 -3.05 20.08
N GLN A 74 17.58 -2.87 20.77
CA GLN A 74 18.54 -1.83 20.42
C GLN A 74 19.42 -2.22 19.22
N GLY A 75 19.59 -3.52 18.99
CA GLY A 75 20.38 -4.04 17.89
C GLY A 75 21.78 -3.40 17.82
N LYS A 76 22.09 -2.85 16.66
CA LYS A 76 23.39 -2.17 16.39
C LYS A 76 23.33 -0.64 16.55
N ALA A 77 22.29 -0.10 17.21
CA ALA A 77 22.14 1.34 17.40
C ALA A 77 23.32 1.94 18.18
N SER A 78 23.80 3.09 17.74
CA SER A 78 24.87 3.81 18.42
C SER A 78 24.38 4.45 19.73
N ALA A 79 25.28 4.76 20.66
CA ALA A 79 24.95 5.45 21.90
C ALA A 79 24.27 6.81 21.66
N GLU A 80 24.62 7.52 20.58
CA GLU A 80 24.00 8.77 20.17
C GLU A 80 22.56 8.53 19.70
N GLU A 81 22.33 7.52 18.89
CA GLU A 81 21.01 7.14 18.41
C GLU A 81 20.09 6.70 19.55
N LEU A 82 20.58 5.86 20.47
CA LEU A 82 19.84 5.47 21.66
C LEU A 82 19.40 6.67 22.51
N ALA A 83 20.28 7.67 22.64
CA ALA A 83 19.98 8.86 23.44
C ALA A 83 19.01 9.83 22.78
N THR A 84 19.04 9.93 21.43
CA THR A 84 18.30 10.96 20.68
C THR A 84 17.01 10.46 20.04
N ASN A 85 16.90 9.15 19.75
CA ASN A 85 15.71 8.59 19.12
C ASN A 85 14.68 8.14 20.18
N ASP A 86 13.54 8.80 20.20
CA ASP A 86 12.43 8.57 21.12
C ASP A 86 11.91 7.12 21.14
N MET A 87 12.13 6.37 20.05
CA MET A 87 11.71 4.98 19.93
C MET A 87 12.33 4.10 21.02
N TYR A 88 13.59 4.32 21.38
CA TYR A 88 14.27 3.51 22.40
C TYR A 88 13.89 3.84 23.85
N ARG A 89 12.90 4.72 24.07
CA ARG A 89 12.33 5.02 25.37
C ARG A 89 11.12 4.16 25.72
N TRP A 90 10.67 3.28 24.78
CA TRP A 90 9.49 2.45 24.97
C TRP A 90 9.81 1.12 25.65
N TRP A 91 8.97 0.78 26.64
CA TRP A 91 9.05 -0.45 27.41
C TRP A 91 7.71 -1.18 27.43
N VAL A 92 7.76 -2.51 27.50
CA VAL A 92 6.61 -3.36 27.79
C VAL A 92 6.72 -3.82 29.23
N LEU A 93 5.67 -3.60 30.00
CA LEU A 93 5.55 -4.08 31.36
C LEU A 93 4.62 -5.30 31.38
N SER A 94 5.06 -6.37 32.06
CA SER A 94 4.26 -7.58 32.25
C SER A 94 4.06 -7.83 33.74
N PHE A 95 2.85 -8.19 34.14
CA PHE A 95 2.47 -8.44 35.53
C PHE A 95 1.32 -9.44 35.61
N ASP A 96 0.90 -9.82 36.83
CA ASP A 96 -0.17 -10.78 37.04
C ASP A 96 -1.48 -10.32 36.38
N LYS A 97 -2.01 -11.13 35.45
CA LYS A 97 -3.23 -10.88 34.67
C LYS A 97 -4.49 -10.72 35.51
N SER A 98 -4.49 -11.21 36.77
CA SER A 98 -5.62 -11.05 37.69
C SER A 98 -5.75 -9.66 38.30
N LEU A 99 -4.73 -8.81 38.15
CA LEU A 99 -4.72 -7.44 38.70
C LEU A 99 -5.57 -6.49 37.84
N ASN A 100 -6.11 -5.46 38.50
CA ASN A 100 -6.84 -4.42 37.78
C ASN A 100 -5.89 -3.58 36.94
N LEU A 101 -6.00 -3.71 35.61
CA LEU A 101 -5.13 -3.08 34.64
C LEU A 101 -5.08 -1.54 34.81
N SER A 102 -6.24 -0.89 35.10
CA SER A 102 -6.30 0.55 35.25
C SER A 102 -5.62 1.03 36.56
N GLU A 103 -5.74 0.28 37.64
CA GLU A 103 -5.05 0.61 38.90
C GLU A 103 -3.53 0.50 38.75
N VAL A 104 -3.04 -0.53 38.05
CA VAL A 104 -1.61 -0.68 37.73
C VAL A 104 -1.15 0.47 36.83
N ALA A 105 -1.91 0.82 35.76
CA ALA A 105 -1.58 1.93 34.88
C ALA A 105 -1.46 3.26 35.63
N GLU A 106 -2.41 3.55 36.55
CA GLU A 106 -2.34 4.75 37.38
C GLU A 106 -1.15 4.75 38.34
N ALA A 107 -0.79 3.59 38.90
CA ALA A 107 0.37 3.47 39.79
C ALA A 107 1.68 3.69 39.00
N VAL A 108 1.83 3.09 37.82
CA VAL A 108 2.98 3.27 36.93
C VAL A 108 3.08 4.73 36.48
N ALA A 109 1.98 5.39 36.17
CA ALA A 109 1.95 6.80 35.73
C ALA A 109 2.44 7.80 36.81
N ARG A 110 2.51 7.39 38.09
CA ARG A 110 3.09 8.21 39.19
C ARG A 110 4.62 8.22 39.17
N ASP A 111 5.28 7.29 38.48
CA ASP A 111 6.74 7.32 38.34
C ASP A 111 7.14 8.57 37.53
N GLU A 112 8.01 9.40 38.11
CA GLU A 112 8.46 10.66 37.51
C GLU A 112 9.22 10.43 36.20
N ARG A 113 9.80 9.26 36.01
CA ARG A 113 10.52 8.88 34.78
C ARG A 113 9.58 8.55 33.62
N VAL A 114 8.28 8.36 33.87
CA VAL A 114 7.28 7.98 32.88
C VAL A 114 6.70 9.21 32.22
N ALA A 115 6.88 9.33 30.91
CA ALA A 115 6.23 10.33 30.07
C ALA A 115 4.81 9.93 29.68
N LEU A 116 4.60 8.62 29.38
CA LEU A 116 3.35 8.10 28.85
C LEU A 116 3.13 6.65 29.27
N VAL A 117 1.87 6.30 29.55
CA VAL A 117 1.40 4.93 29.71
C VAL A 117 0.34 4.67 28.66
N GLU A 118 0.48 3.59 27.91
CA GLU A 118 -0.43 3.17 26.85
C GLU A 118 -0.91 1.75 27.11
N TYR A 119 -2.22 1.51 27.03
CA TYR A 119 -2.74 0.15 27.13
C TYR A 119 -2.33 -0.65 25.90
N ASP A 120 -1.80 -1.87 26.11
CA ASP A 120 -1.42 -2.80 25.05
C ASP A 120 -2.68 -3.43 24.43
N THR A 121 -3.34 -2.70 23.54
CA THR A 121 -4.64 -3.08 22.97
C THR A 121 -4.52 -4.23 21.98
N ILE A 122 -5.58 -5.02 21.87
CA ILE A 122 -5.69 -6.14 20.95
C ILE A 122 -6.37 -5.66 19.66
N ILE A 123 -5.82 -6.06 18.52
CA ILE A 123 -6.37 -5.91 17.18
C ILE A 123 -6.75 -7.29 16.68
N GLU A 124 -7.89 -7.41 16.02
CA GLU A 124 -8.31 -8.62 15.34
C GLU A 124 -8.03 -8.53 13.85
N SER A 125 -7.66 -9.66 13.24
CA SER A 125 -7.52 -9.76 11.78
C SER A 125 -8.85 -9.45 11.09
N LEU A 126 -8.83 -9.00 9.83
CA LEU A 126 -10.04 -8.73 9.03
C LEU A 126 -10.77 -10.04 8.67
N GLY A 127 -11.32 -10.72 9.66
CA GLY A 127 -11.79 -12.09 9.67
C GLY A 127 -12.99 -12.47 8.80
N SER A 128 -13.30 -11.76 7.73
CA SER A 128 -14.43 -12.06 6.83
C SER A 128 -14.01 -12.73 5.51
N ASP A 129 -12.76 -13.10 5.37
CA ASP A 129 -12.26 -13.71 4.14
C ASP A 129 -12.77 -15.14 4.01
N VAL A 130 -13.69 -15.36 3.08
CA VAL A 130 -14.16 -16.70 2.76
C VAL A 130 -13.23 -17.29 1.72
N ALA A 131 -12.45 -18.28 2.14
CA ALA A 131 -11.61 -19.04 1.23
C ALA A 131 -12.43 -20.07 0.44
N TYR A 132 -12.15 -20.20 -0.84
CA TYR A 132 -12.77 -21.18 -1.71
C TYR A 132 -11.68 -22.02 -2.36
N ALA A 133 -11.80 -23.36 -2.24
CA ALA A 133 -10.88 -24.26 -2.94
C ALA A 133 -10.92 -23.99 -4.45
N ALA A 134 -9.75 -23.86 -5.06
CA ALA A 134 -9.63 -23.77 -6.50
C ALA A 134 -9.83 -25.15 -7.16
N GLU A 135 -10.46 -25.16 -8.33
CA GLU A 135 -10.46 -26.35 -9.18
C GLU A 135 -9.18 -26.37 -10.03
N PRO A 136 -8.46 -27.52 -10.08
CA PRO A 136 -7.25 -27.63 -10.89
C PRO A 136 -7.45 -27.23 -12.35
N ALA A 137 -6.52 -26.45 -12.92
CA ALA A 137 -6.57 -25.96 -14.29
C ALA A 137 -6.80 -27.09 -15.32
N SER A 138 -6.26 -28.28 -15.07
CA SER A 138 -6.42 -29.46 -15.94
C SER A 138 -7.86 -29.93 -16.16
N LYS A 139 -8.81 -29.46 -15.35
CA LYS A 139 -10.24 -29.77 -15.47
C LYS A 139 -11.04 -28.71 -16.24
N ARG A 140 -10.39 -27.62 -16.64
CA ARG A 140 -11.05 -26.51 -17.33
C ARG A 140 -10.74 -26.56 -18.82
N GLU A 141 -11.75 -26.81 -19.65
CA GLU A 141 -11.63 -26.60 -21.09
C GLU A 141 -11.88 -25.10 -21.39
N VAL A 142 -10.81 -24.34 -21.64
CA VAL A 142 -10.90 -22.95 -22.06
C VAL A 142 -10.44 -22.85 -23.51
N THR A 143 -11.33 -22.38 -24.38
CA THR A 143 -10.94 -21.95 -25.73
C THR A 143 -10.26 -20.58 -25.59
N ARG A 144 -8.93 -20.58 -25.58
CA ARG A 144 -8.14 -19.35 -25.43
C ARG A 144 -8.15 -18.49 -26.69
N ALA A 145 -8.34 -17.19 -26.53
CA ALA A 145 -7.80 -16.22 -27.46
C ALA A 145 -6.26 -16.36 -27.52
N GLU A 146 -5.63 -15.95 -28.61
CA GLU A 146 -4.16 -16.04 -28.79
C GLU A 146 -3.43 -15.01 -27.88
N VAL A 147 -3.56 -15.12 -26.55
CA VAL A 147 -2.78 -14.35 -25.58
C VAL A 147 -1.50 -15.10 -25.30
N GLU A 148 -0.37 -14.48 -25.58
CA GLU A 148 0.95 -15.00 -25.24
C GLU A 148 1.27 -14.64 -23.79
N TYR A 149 1.17 -15.63 -22.89
CA TYR A 149 1.57 -15.47 -21.49
C TYR A 149 3.10 -15.61 -21.36
N PRO A 150 3.76 -14.74 -20.56
CA PRO A 150 5.22 -14.74 -20.47
C PRO A 150 5.78 -15.90 -19.64
N PHE A 151 4.95 -16.60 -18.86
CA PHE A 151 5.34 -17.67 -17.94
C PHE A 151 4.49 -18.91 -18.14
N ASP A 152 5.00 -20.06 -17.69
CA ASP A 152 4.40 -21.39 -17.89
C ASP A 152 3.55 -21.87 -16.69
N ASP A 153 3.31 -21.02 -15.71
CA ASP A 153 2.52 -21.34 -14.53
C ASP A 153 1.06 -21.60 -14.91
N PRO A 154 0.51 -22.78 -14.55
CA PRO A 154 -0.74 -23.26 -15.14
C PRO A 154 -1.97 -22.44 -14.75
N GLU A 155 -1.95 -21.74 -13.62
CA GLU A 155 -3.06 -20.90 -13.14
C GLU A 155 -2.97 -19.44 -13.61
N LEU A 156 -1.86 -18.98 -14.18
CA LEU A 156 -1.70 -17.62 -14.67
C LEU A 156 -2.86 -17.15 -15.58
N PRO A 157 -3.36 -17.95 -16.52
CA PRO A 157 -4.51 -17.56 -17.33
C PRO A 157 -5.82 -17.36 -16.56
N TYR A 158 -5.90 -17.85 -15.32
CA TYR A 158 -7.07 -17.70 -14.44
C TYR A 158 -6.91 -16.60 -13.39
N GLN A 159 -5.74 -15.97 -13.32
CA GLN A 159 -5.49 -14.79 -12.49
C GLN A 159 -5.99 -13.52 -13.20
N TRP A 160 -7.33 -13.40 -13.32
CA TRP A 160 -7.99 -12.28 -13.99
C TRP A 160 -7.52 -10.92 -13.48
N HIS A 161 -7.14 -10.84 -12.23
CA HIS A 161 -6.67 -9.64 -11.58
C HIS A 161 -5.30 -9.16 -12.11
N PHE A 162 -4.58 -9.99 -12.84
CA PHE A 162 -3.34 -9.67 -13.55
C PHE A 162 -3.58 -9.28 -15.02
N TYR A 163 -4.49 -10.01 -15.67
CA TYR A 163 -4.92 -9.75 -17.04
C TYR A 163 -6.34 -10.31 -17.26
N ASN A 164 -7.25 -9.47 -17.70
CA ASN A 164 -8.66 -9.82 -17.89
C ASN A 164 -9.13 -9.52 -19.31
N ASP A 165 -9.26 -10.56 -20.11
CA ASP A 165 -9.82 -10.53 -21.46
C ASP A 165 -11.30 -10.93 -21.52
N CYS A 166 -11.96 -11.11 -20.39
CA CYS A 166 -13.31 -11.64 -20.20
C CYS A 166 -13.51 -13.11 -20.60
N GLU A 167 -12.61 -13.73 -21.36
CA GLU A 167 -12.83 -15.09 -21.89
C GLU A 167 -12.55 -16.15 -20.84
N THR A 168 -11.53 -15.93 -20.02
CA THR A 168 -11.01 -16.92 -19.07
C THR A 168 -11.88 -17.07 -17.83
N ILE A 169 -12.42 -15.99 -17.28
CA ILE A 169 -13.27 -16.04 -16.07
C ILE A 169 -14.64 -16.60 -16.41
N ASN A 170 -15.16 -16.26 -17.57
CA ASN A 170 -16.51 -16.62 -17.95
C ASN A 170 -16.72 -18.13 -18.08
N GLY A 171 -15.69 -18.96 -18.26
CA GLY A 171 -15.79 -20.43 -18.25
C GLY A 171 -17.03 -21.00 -18.95
N GLY A 172 -17.59 -20.27 -19.90
CA GLY A 172 -18.87 -20.51 -20.55
C GLY A 172 -20.10 -19.88 -19.87
N TRP A 173 -19.91 -19.04 -18.85
CA TRP A 173 -20.98 -18.27 -18.17
C TRP A 173 -20.80 -16.78 -18.49
N ASP A 174 -21.17 -16.38 -19.68
CA ASP A 174 -21.30 -14.95 -20.03
C ASP A 174 -22.62 -14.42 -19.45
N ASP A 175 -22.58 -14.04 -18.18
CA ASP A 175 -23.69 -13.37 -17.49
C ASP A 175 -23.54 -11.84 -17.51
N GLY A 176 -22.53 -11.31 -18.23
CA GLY A 176 -22.23 -9.87 -18.30
C GLY A 176 -21.63 -9.30 -17.02
N THR A 177 -21.16 -10.16 -16.10
CA THR A 177 -20.60 -9.72 -14.80
C THR A 177 -19.10 -9.43 -14.85
N VAL A 178 -18.42 -9.69 -15.97
CA VAL A 178 -17.00 -9.45 -16.17
C VAL A 178 -16.79 -8.31 -17.17
N LYS A 179 -15.72 -7.56 -17.00
CA LYS A 179 -15.37 -6.45 -17.89
C LYS A 179 -13.92 -6.54 -18.32
N GLU A 180 -13.66 -6.49 -19.60
CA GLU A 180 -12.29 -6.44 -20.16
C GLU A 180 -11.51 -5.28 -19.55
N GLY A 181 -10.24 -5.54 -19.19
CA GLY A 181 -9.37 -4.56 -18.53
C GLY A 181 -9.68 -4.32 -17.05
N ALA A 182 -10.53 -5.17 -16.44
CA ALA A 182 -10.71 -5.18 -14.99
C ALA A 182 -9.52 -5.91 -14.32
N ASP A 183 -8.32 -5.35 -14.44
CA ASP A 183 -7.05 -5.93 -14.00
C ASP A 183 -6.03 -4.82 -13.67
N ILE A 184 -4.80 -5.20 -13.37
CA ILE A 184 -3.70 -4.27 -13.08
C ILE A 184 -2.74 -4.06 -14.27
N ASN A 185 -3.07 -4.54 -15.46
CA ASN A 185 -2.26 -4.43 -16.68
C ASN A 185 -0.84 -5.02 -16.52
N LEU A 186 -0.75 -6.18 -15.83
CA LEU A 186 0.53 -6.73 -15.39
C LEU A 186 1.37 -7.33 -16.53
N LEU A 187 0.74 -7.99 -17.52
CA LEU A 187 1.46 -8.59 -18.64
C LEU A 187 2.28 -7.56 -19.43
N ALA A 188 1.78 -6.33 -19.52
CA ALA A 188 2.51 -5.24 -20.14
C ALA A 188 3.67 -4.75 -19.26
N ALA A 189 3.47 -4.72 -17.93
CA ALA A 189 4.49 -4.32 -16.98
C ALA A 189 5.67 -5.31 -16.91
N TRP A 190 5.41 -6.62 -17.02
CA TRP A 190 6.45 -7.64 -17.02
C TRP A 190 7.43 -7.58 -18.20
N LYS A 191 7.14 -6.76 -19.22
CA LYS A 191 8.11 -6.46 -20.29
C LYS A 191 9.24 -5.54 -19.83
N TYR A 192 9.07 -4.87 -18.68
CA TYR A 192 10.04 -3.94 -18.09
C TYR A 192 10.82 -4.58 -16.96
N SER A 193 10.16 -5.23 -16.04
CA SER A 193 10.78 -5.95 -14.92
C SER A 193 9.84 -7.05 -14.43
N THR A 194 10.39 -8.08 -13.82
CA THR A 194 9.64 -9.18 -13.19
C THR A 194 9.90 -9.27 -11.69
N GLY A 195 10.78 -8.44 -11.16
CA GLY A 195 11.19 -8.40 -9.75
C GLY A 195 12.71 -8.33 -9.59
N ASP A 196 13.17 -8.07 -8.36
CA ASP A 196 14.59 -8.09 -7.99
C ASP A 196 14.75 -8.52 -6.52
N ARG A 197 15.67 -9.45 -6.25
CA ARG A 197 15.92 -10.00 -4.90
C ARG A 197 16.38 -8.97 -3.87
N ARG A 198 16.87 -7.83 -4.29
CA ARG A 198 17.26 -6.74 -3.39
C ARG A 198 16.07 -6.03 -2.77
N VAL A 199 14.90 -6.07 -3.42
CA VAL A 199 13.65 -5.52 -2.88
C VAL A 199 13.06 -6.49 -1.88
N ILE A 200 12.93 -6.06 -0.62
CA ILE A 200 12.37 -6.86 0.47
C ILE A 200 11.02 -6.29 0.86
N VAL A 201 10.02 -7.15 0.90
CA VAL A 201 8.64 -6.85 1.32
C VAL A 201 8.38 -7.56 2.65
N ALA A 202 8.07 -6.82 3.70
CA ALA A 202 7.58 -7.38 4.96
C ALA A 202 6.07 -7.61 4.88
N VAL A 203 5.63 -8.83 5.18
CA VAL A 203 4.22 -9.21 5.25
C VAL A 203 3.82 -9.35 6.71
N MET A 204 3.02 -8.40 7.21
CA MET A 204 2.52 -8.34 8.58
C MET A 204 1.19 -9.11 8.67
N ASP A 205 1.23 -10.39 9.01
CA ASP A 205 0.07 -11.28 8.88
C ASP A 205 0.11 -12.46 9.88
N ASP A 206 -0.60 -13.56 9.57
CA ASP A 206 -0.70 -14.78 10.38
C ASP A 206 0.44 -15.80 10.16
N GLY A 207 1.53 -15.35 9.55
CA GLY A 207 2.68 -16.15 9.17
C GLY A 207 2.64 -16.62 7.70
N LEU A 208 3.82 -16.87 7.14
CA LEU A 208 3.98 -17.35 5.77
C LEU A 208 4.44 -18.82 5.77
N MET A 209 3.87 -19.62 4.89
CA MET A 209 4.38 -20.98 4.61
C MET A 209 5.67 -20.86 3.80
N TYR A 210 6.76 -20.57 4.48
CA TYR A 210 8.07 -20.25 3.88
C TYR A 210 8.67 -21.41 3.06
N ASP A 211 8.24 -22.65 3.29
CA ASP A 211 8.64 -23.85 2.57
C ASP A 211 7.66 -24.25 1.46
N HIS A 212 6.62 -23.42 1.21
CA HIS A 212 5.70 -23.66 0.10
C HIS A 212 6.44 -23.58 -1.22
N ARG A 213 6.22 -24.57 -2.11
CA ARG A 213 6.92 -24.70 -3.39
C ARG A 213 6.88 -23.42 -4.24
N ASP A 214 5.80 -22.66 -4.15
CA ASP A 214 5.57 -21.44 -4.91
C ASP A 214 6.06 -20.17 -4.20
N LEU A 215 6.67 -20.29 -3.01
CA LEU A 215 7.17 -19.15 -2.24
C LEU A 215 8.65 -19.28 -1.85
N ALA A 216 9.13 -20.50 -1.65
CA ALA A 216 10.39 -20.78 -0.99
C ALA A 216 11.60 -20.06 -1.61
N ASP A 217 11.67 -19.97 -2.94
CA ASP A 217 12.77 -19.32 -3.64
C ASP A 217 12.75 -17.78 -3.53
N ASN A 218 11.59 -17.20 -3.19
CA ASN A 218 11.40 -15.77 -2.99
C ASN A 218 11.31 -15.36 -1.51
N MET A 219 11.54 -16.30 -0.58
CA MET A 219 11.61 -15.92 0.84
C MET A 219 12.86 -15.10 1.14
N TRP A 220 12.69 -14.11 2.00
CA TRP A 220 13.81 -13.47 2.67
C TRP A 220 14.47 -14.45 3.63
N VAL A 221 15.79 -14.42 3.71
CA VAL A 221 16.56 -15.29 4.57
C VAL A 221 17.57 -14.45 5.35
N ASN A 222 17.56 -14.57 6.69
CA ASN A 222 18.66 -14.13 7.52
C ASN A 222 19.77 -15.19 7.46
N GLU A 223 20.78 -14.94 6.64
CA GLU A 223 21.86 -15.90 6.41
C GLU A 223 22.75 -16.11 7.66
N ALA A 224 22.82 -15.14 8.57
CA ALA A 224 23.54 -15.28 9.82
C ALA A 224 22.84 -16.31 10.72
N GLU A 225 21.54 -16.18 10.92
CA GLU A 225 20.72 -17.11 11.70
C GLU A 225 20.66 -18.50 11.07
N LYS A 226 20.48 -18.57 9.74
CA LYS A 226 20.43 -19.84 9.00
C LYS A 226 21.71 -20.66 9.13
N SER A 227 22.87 -20.00 9.14
CA SER A 227 24.19 -20.63 9.28
C SER A 227 24.71 -20.66 10.72
N GLY A 228 23.99 -20.03 11.64
CA GLY A 228 24.35 -19.83 13.03
C GLY A 228 24.04 -21.02 13.94
N LYS A 229 23.90 -20.74 15.23
CA LYS A 229 23.59 -21.74 16.26
C LYS A 229 22.15 -21.62 16.69
N ALA A 230 21.41 -22.69 16.64
CA ALA A 230 20.04 -22.72 17.17
C ALA A 230 19.96 -22.23 18.63
N GLY A 231 19.04 -21.31 18.89
CA GLY A 231 18.82 -20.67 20.19
C GLY A 231 19.79 -19.52 20.51
N VAL A 232 20.51 -19.02 19.52
CA VAL A 232 21.43 -17.87 19.64
C VAL A 232 21.03 -16.81 18.62
N ASP A 233 21.05 -15.55 19.00
CA ASP A 233 20.96 -14.40 18.11
C ASP A 233 22.36 -14.17 17.51
N ASP A 234 22.59 -14.72 16.31
CA ASP A 234 23.93 -14.78 15.70
C ASP A 234 24.31 -13.47 14.99
N ASP A 235 23.36 -12.60 14.66
CA ASP A 235 23.63 -11.30 14.04
C ASP A 235 23.49 -10.10 15.00
N GLY A 236 22.98 -10.34 16.22
CA GLY A 236 22.83 -9.34 17.27
C GLY A 236 21.72 -8.33 17.01
N ASN A 237 20.69 -8.73 16.27
CA ASN A 237 19.53 -7.88 15.97
C ASN A 237 18.47 -7.87 17.10
N GLY A 238 18.59 -8.76 18.08
CA GLY A 238 17.67 -8.92 19.21
C GLY A 238 16.62 -10.00 19.01
N TYR A 239 16.69 -10.78 17.93
CA TYR A 239 15.71 -11.82 17.57
C TYR A 239 16.42 -13.15 17.29
N VAL A 240 16.15 -14.15 18.11
CA VAL A 240 16.80 -15.47 18.06
C VAL A 240 16.18 -16.33 16.97
N ASP A 241 17.00 -16.98 16.14
CA ASP A 241 16.61 -17.93 15.08
C ASP A 241 15.61 -17.34 14.05
N ASP A 242 15.68 -16.06 13.70
CA ASP A 242 14.77 -15.37 12.78
C ASP A 242 15.09 -15.63 11.29
N VAL A 243 15.28 -16.88 10.92
CA VAL A 243 15.77 -17.31 9.59
C VAL A 243 14.90 -16.80 8.42
N TYR A 244 13.56 -16.86 8.52
CA TYR A 244 12.63 -16.43 7.47
C TYR A 244 11.75 -15.24 7.88
N GLY A 245 12.11 -14.62 9.00
CA GLY A 245 11.33 -13.63 9.72
C GLY A 245 11.06 -14.07 11.15
N TYR A 246 10.08 -13.46 11.81
CA TYR A 246 9.86 -13.67 13.23
C TYR A 246 8.39 -13.79 13.62
N ASN A 247 8.12 -14.63 14.61
CA ASN A 247 6.79 -14.79 15.21
C ASN A 247 6.70 -13.94 16.49
N PHE A 248 6.09 -12.76 16.37
CA PHE A 248 5.91 -11.80 17.47
C PHE A 248 4.87 -12.26 18.50
N CYS A 249 3.99 -13.20 18.15
CA CYS A 249 3.01 -13.76 19.09
C CYS A 249 3.66 -14.68 20.12
N THR A 250 4.67 -15.44 19.70
CA THR A 250 5.39 -16.41 20.54
C THR A 250 6.79 -15.94 20.92
N ASN A 251 7.22 -14.79 20.38
CA ASN A 251 8.55 -14.24 20.55
C ASN A 251 9.65 -15.26 20.17
N SER A 252 9.57 -15.80 18.96
CA SER A 252 10.51 -16.81 18.46
C SER A 252 10.67 -16.78 16.94
N GLY A 253 11.78 -17.28 16.40
CA GLY A 253 11.99 -17.49 14.97
C GLY A 253 11.10 -18.58 14.34
N ASN A 254 10.32 -19.31 15.15
CA ASN A 254 9.43 -20.36 14.66
C ASN A 254 8.13 -19.76 14.11
N VAL A 255 8.16 -19.36 12.83
CA VAL A 255 6.97 -18.90 12.12
C VAL A 255 6.00 -20.05 11.92
N GLN A 256 4.74 -19.84 12.25
CA GLN A 256 3.65 -20.81 12.12
C GLN A 256 2.57 -20.24 11.22
N VAL A 257 1.89 -21.11 10.45
CA VAL A 257 0.77 -20.72 9.61
C VAL A 257 -0.52 -21.24 10.28
N TYR A 258 -1.47 -20.33 10.54
CA TYR A 258 -2.70 -20.71 11.22
C TYR A 258 -3.89 -20.87 10.27
N ASN A 259 -4.19 -19.88 9.43
CA ASN A 259 -5.28 -19.97 8.46
C ASN A 259 -4.85 -19.77 7.01
N GLY A 260 -3.57 -19.46 6.78
CA GLY A 260 -2.98 -19.28 5.47
C GLY A 260 -3.29 -17.96 4.79
N HIS A 261 -3.85 -16.97 5.51
CA HIS A 261 -4.16 -15.67 4.96
C HIS A 261 -2.87 -14.95 4.50
N GLY A 262 -1.86 -14.86 5.37
CA GLY A 262 -0.56 -14.27 5.02
C GLY A 262 0.14 -14.99 3.86
N THR A 263 0.01 -16.32 3.77
CA THR A 263 0.55 -17.09 2.64
C THR A 263 -0.11 -16.73 1.32
N HIS A 264 -1.45 -16.56 1.31
CA HIS A 264 -2.20 -16.11 0.14
C HIS A 264 -1.79 -14.68 -0.28
N VAL A 265 -1.69 -13.76 0.67
CA VAL A 265 -1.22 -12.39 0.48
C VAL A 265 0.19 -12.39 -0.13
N ALA A 266 1.10 -13.18 0.44
CA ALA A 266 2.48 -13.33 -0.05
C ALA A 266 2.55 -13.85 -1.48
N GLY A 267 1.70 -14.82 -1.84
CA GLY A 267 1.61 -15.35 -3.20
C GLY A 267 1.21 -14.31 -4.23
N THR A 268 0.25 -13.44 -3.91
CA THR A 268 -0.13 -12.32 -4.78
C THR A 268 1.05 -11.36 -5.03
N ILE A 269 1.86 -11.10 -3.99
CA ILE A 269 3.03 -10.22 -4.11
C ILE A 269 4.11 -10.87 -4.97
N ALA A 270 4.50 -12.12 -4.63
CA ALA A 270 5.70 -12.73 -5.20
C ALA A 270 5.71 -14.27 -5.15
N ALA A 271 4.61 -14.96 -5.51
CA ALA A 271 4.72 -16.36 -5.89
C ALA A 271 5.77 -16.50 -7.00
N VAL A 272 6.51 -17.61 -7.01
CA VAL A 272 7.63 -17.83 -7.94
C VAL A 272 7.11 -18.01 -9.35
N ASN A 273 7.35 -17.05 -10.25
CA ASN A 273 6.93 -17.13 -11.64
C ASN A 273 7.77 -18.13 -12.44
N ASN A 274 7.18 -18.67 -13.51
CA ASN A 274 7.84 -19.51 -14.49
C ASN A 274 8.50 -20.76 -13.88
N ASN A 275 7.82 -21.37 -12.90
CA ASN A 275 8.26 -22.60 -12.25
C ASN A 275 7.41 -23.82 -12.63
N GLY A 276 6.44 -23.63 -13.55
CA GLY A 276 5.51 -24.66 -14.03
C GLY A 276 4.57 -25.16 -12.96
N PHE A 277 4.27 -24.36 -11.92
CA PHE A 277 3.47 -24.74 -10.79
C PHE A 277 2.53 -23.62 -10.33
N ALA A 278 1.29 -23.96 -10.00
CA ALA A 278 0.24 -23.12 -9.45
C ALA A 278 0.13 -21.70 -10.06
N VAL A 279 0.48 -20.65 -9.34
CA VAL A 279 0.15 -19.25 -9.64
C VAL A 279 1.40 -18.40 -9.88
N CYS A 280 1.22 -17.25 -10.52
CA CYS A 280 2.24 -16.20 -10.55
C CYS A 280 2.05 -15.18 -9.43
N GLY A 281 3.15 -14.55 -8.99
CA GLY A 281 3.16 -13.34 -8.17
C GLY A 281 3.55 -12.12 -9.00
N ILE A 282 3.13 -10.93 -8.58
CA ILE A 282 3.36 -9.68 -9.34
C ILE A 282 4.85 -9.40 -9.53
N ALA A 283 5.65 -9.55 -8.48
CA ALA A 283 7.10 -9.39 -8.48
C ALA A 283 7.83 -10.72 -8.24
N GLY A 284 7.28 -11.82 -8.79
CA GLY A 284 7.71 -13.19 -8.55
C GLY A 284 8.99 -13.63 -9.27
N GLY A 285 9.57 -12.76 -10.09
CA GLY A 285 10.79 -13.04 -10.87
C GLY A 285 10.53 -13.72 -12.20
N SER A 286 11.56 -14.35 -12.77
CA SER A 286 11.54 -15.02 -14.08
C SER A 286 11.77 -16.53 -14.00
N GLY A 287 11.63 -17.14 -12.83
CA GLY A 287 11.96 -18.55 -12.59
C GLY A 287 13.44 -18.82 -12.33
N LYS A 288 14.24 -17.77 -12.13
CA LYS A 288 15.69 -17.86 -11.85
C LYS A 288 16.04 -17.54 -10.39
N GLY A 289 15.03 -17.50 -9.51
CA GLY A 289 15.18 -17.06 -8.12
C GLY A 289 15.52 -15.57 -8.01
N ASP A 290 14.99 -14.76 -8.91
CA ASP A 290 15.24 -13.31 -9.08
C ASP A 290 14.04 -12.44 -8.67
N GLY A 291 12.97 -13.01 -8.14
CA GLY A 291 11.84 -12.27 -7.60
C GLY A 291 12.17 -11.45 -6.35
N CYS A 292 11.30 -10.53 -5.97
CA CYS A 292 11.45 -9.83 -4.69
C CYS A 292 11.38 -10.80 -3.52
N ARG A 293 11.91 -10.40 -2.35
CA ARG A 293 11.97 -11.26 -1.17
C ARG A 293 10.85 -10.93 -0.18
N LEU A 294 10.24 -12.00 0.34
CA LEU A 294 9.13 -11.94 1.28
C LEU A 294 9.65 -12.24 2.70
N MET A 295 9.52 -11.28 3.61
CA MET A 295 9.86 -11.42 5.02
C MET A 295 8.60 -11.70 5.83
N SER A 296 8.58 -12.81 6.57
CA SER A 296 7.44 -13.18 7.41
C SER A 296 7.49 -12.45 8.76
N CYS A 297 6.59 -11.49 8.94
CA CYS A 297 6.39 -10.82 10.22
C CYS A 297 5.06 -11.31 10.81
N GLN A 298 5.09 -12.41 11.56
CA GLN A 298 3.89 -12.99 12.13
C GLN A 298 3.41 -12.21 13.34
N ILE A 299 2.31 -11.48 13.17
CA ILE A 299 1.69 -10.65 14.21
C ILE A 299 0.39 -11.25 14.74
N PHE A 300 -0.31 -12.09 13.97
CA PHE A 300 -1.55 -12.72 14.41
C PHE A 300 -1.32 -14.14 14.95
N ASP A 301 -1.94 -14.39 16.09
CA ASP A 301 -1.95 -15.70 16.72
C ASP A 301 -3.04 -16.60 16.10
N LYS A 302 -3.21 -17.80 16.69
CA LYS A 302 -4.21 -18.78 16.25
C LYS A 302 -5.66 -18.27 16.36
N SER A 303 -5.93 -17.30 17.23
CA SER A 303 -7.25 -16.67 17.36
C SER A 303 -7.48 -15.53 16.37
N GLY A 304 -6.46 -15.15 15.59
CA GLY A 304 -6.47 -13.98 14.71
C GLY A 304 -6.28 -12.67 15.45
N SER A 305 -5.67 -12.72 16.64
CA SER A 305 -5.44 -11.54 17.49
C SER A 305 -3.97 -11.14 17.51
N ALA A 306 -3.71 -9.84 17.59
CA ALA A 306 -2.39 -9.23 17.74
C ALA A 306 -2.43 -8.15 18.81
N SER A 307 -1.40 -8.05 19.66
CA SER A 307 -1.27 -6.91 20.56
C SER A 307 -0.54 -5.76 19.88
N LEU A 308 -0.81 -4.54 20.34
CA LEU A 308 -0.16 -3.33 19.86
C LEU A 308 1.37 -3.42 19.94
N SER A 309 1.88 -3.96 21.05
CA SER A 309 3.32 -4.16 21.26
C SER A 309 3.95 -5.10 20.22
N GLN A 310 3.24 -6.19 19.87
CA GLN A 310 3.70 -7.15 18.84
C GLN A 310 3.78 -6.49 17.47
N ILE A 311 2.76 -5.73 17.08
CA ILE A 311 2.72 -5.03 15.80
C ILE A 311 3.81 -3.95 15.72
N ALA A 312 3.96 -3.13 16.76
CA ALA A 312 4.99 -2.10 16.79
C ALA A 312 6.41 -2.68 16.69
N ALA A 313 6.69 -3.77 17.43
CA ALA A 313 7.96 -4.48 17.34
C ALA A 313 8.22 -5.06 15.94
N ALA A 314 7.20 -5.66 15.31
CA ALA A 314 7.29 -6.22 13.96
C ALA A 314 7.62 -5.16 12.89
N ILE A 315 7.03 -3.97 13.00
CA ILE A 315 7.29 -2.86 12.07
C ILE A 315 8.75 -2.40 12.15
N LYS A 316 9.27 -2.22 13.37
CA LYS A 316 10.69 -1.86 13.54
C LYS A 316 11.62 -2.96 13.03
N TYR A 317 11.33 -4.22 13.38
CA TYR A 317 12.08 -5.38 12.89
C TYR A 317 12.20 -5.38 11.37
N ALA A 318 11.09 -5.15 10.67
CA ALA A 318 11.06 -5.10 9.21
C ALA A 318 12.01 -4.03 8.64
N ALA A 319 11.99 -2.81 9.20
CA ALA A 319 12.89 -1.74 8.79
C ALA A 319 14.36 -2.09 9.02
N ASP A 320 14.68 -2.62 10.21
CA ASP A 320 16.06 -2.94 10.61
C ASP A 320 16.66 -4.09 9.77
N ASN A 321 15.82 -5.00 9.27
CA ASN A 321 16.20 -6.13 8.43
C ASN A 321 16.04 -5.86 6.92
N GLY A 322 15.90 -4.59 6.53
CA GLY A 322 16.02 -4.12 5.15
C GLY A 322 14.75 -4.21 4.32
N ALA A 323 13.59 -4.45 4.91
CA ALA A 323 12.33 -4.30 4.19
C ALA A 323 12.07 -2.82 3.89
N VAL A 324 11.69 -2.53 2.65
CA VAL A 324 11.37 -1.16 2.18
C VAL A 324 9.89 -0.99 1.83
N ILE A 325 9.15 -2.09 1.79
CA ILE A 325 7.71 -2.11 1.60
C ILE A 325 7.12 -2.97 2.72
N MET A 326 6.03 -2.51 3.30
CA MET A 326 5.31 -3.22 4.34
C MET A 326 3.86 -3.43 3.92
N ASN A 327 3.44 -4.70 3.77
CA ASN A 327 2.07 -5.09 3.47
C ASN A 327 1.31 -5.39 4.75
N ASN A 328 0.24 -4.64 5.01
CA ASN A 328 -0.63 -4.80 6.17
C ASN A 328 -2.05 -5.10 5.70
N SER A 329 -2.37 -6.37 5.56
CA SER A 329 -3.70 -6.83 5.15
C SER A 329 -4.66 -6.92 6.35
N TRP A 330 -4.63 -5.92 7.22
CA TRP A 330 -5.42 -5.81 8.45
C TRP A 330 -5.78 -4.35 8.73
N ALA A 331 -6.77 -4.13 9.62
CA ALA A 331 -7.21 -2.81 10.05
C ALA A 331 -7.95 -2.88 11.39
N TYR A 332 -8.10 -1.73 12.06
CA TYR A 332 -9.04 -1.60 13.17
C TYR A 332 -10.49 -1.69 12.71
N SER A 333 -11.37 -2.11 13.61
CA SER A 333 -12.81 -2.19 13.34
C SER A 333 -13.37 -0.86 12.80
N LYS A 334 -14.36 -0.97 11.93
CA LYS A 334 -15.00 0.19 11.27
C LYS A 334 -15.40 1.29 12.26
N GLY A 335 -15.12 2.53 11.89
CA GLY A 335 -15.55 3.70 12.65
C GLY A 335 -14.90 3.88 14.01
N SER A 336 -13.89 3.05 14.38
CA SER A 336 -13.12 3.22 15.61
C SER A 336 -12.43 4.59 15.66
N TYR A 337 -11.92 5.03 14.53
CA TYR A 337 -11.28 6.34 14.36
C TYR A 337 -11.81 7.01 13.09
N THR A 338 -11.95 8.34 13.14
CA THR A 338 -12.44 9.16 12.03
C THR A 338 -11.54 10.36 11.77
N SER A 339 -10.40 10.47 12.47
CA SER A 339 -9.39 11.51 12.25
C SER A 339 -8.00 11.04 12.68
N ASP A 340 -6.98 11.55 12.00
CA ASP A 340 -5.56 11.26 12.29
C ASP A 340 -5.18 11.63 13.72
N SER A 341 -5.68 12.77 14.21
CA SER A 341 -5.39 13.21 15.58
C SER A 341 -5.98 12.27 16.63
N ALA A 342 -7.20 11.76 16.42
CA ALA A 342 -7.80 10.80 17.34
C ALA A 342 -7.02 9.48 17.34
N PHE A 343 -6.60 9.01 16.18
CA PHE A 343 -5.80 7.80 16.03
C PHE A 343 -4.41 7.96 16.68
N ALA A 344 -3.68 9.03 16.32
CA ALA A 344 -2.32 9.27 16.83
C ALA A 344 -2.30 9.48 18.36
N ASN A 345 -3.32 10.12 18.91
CA ASN A 345 -3.45 10.30 20.38
C ASN A 345 -3.78 8.98 21.10
N SER A 346 -4.26 7.96 20.39
CA SER A 346 -4.60 6.67 21.00
C SER A 346 -3.49 5.63 20.87
N TYR A 347 -2.57 5.77 19.87
CA TYR A 347 -1.60 4.73 19.52
C TYR A 347 -0.20 5.29 19.27
N SER A 348 0.38 5.85 20.32
CA SER A 348 1.70 6.51 20.23
C SER A 348 2.84 5.54 19.91
N ALA A 349 2.82 4.33 20.44
CA ALA A 349 3.82 3.31 20.15
C ALA A 349 3.75 2.83 18.68
N LEU A 350 2.53 2.62 18.16
CA LEU A 350 2.33 2.21 16.77
C LEU A 350 2.76 3.31 15.80
N ILE A 351 2.37 4.56 16.05
CA ILE A 351 2.78 5.70 15.23
C ILE A 351 4.30 5.86 15.24
N SER A 352 4.94 5.71 16.41
CA SER A 352 6.41 5.74 16.49
C SER A 352 7.06 4.67 15.60
N ALA A 353 6.49 3.47 15.55
CA ALA A 353 7.00 2.39 14.71
C ALA A 353 6.76 2.64 13.20
N ILE A 354 5.57 3.13 12.81
CA ILE A 354 5.27 3.50 11.42
C ILE A 354 6.20 4.62 10.95
N ASP A 355 6.33 5.69 11.74
CA ASP A 355 7.23 6.81 11.44
C ASP A 355 8.70 6.35 11.32
N TYR A 356 9.10 5.38 12.15
CA TYR A 356 10.44 4.80 12.07
C TYR A 356 10.64 4.07 10.75
N PHE A 357 9.70 3.20 10.35
CA PHE A 357 9.75 2.49 9.07
C PHE A 357 9.81 3.47 7.89
N GLU A 358 8.95 4.47 7.89
CA GLU A 358 8.89 5.45 6.80
C GLU A 358 10.17 6.30 6.67
N LYS A 359 10.89 6.53 7.77
CA LYS A 359 12.11 7.36 7.77
C LYS A 359 13.39 6.56 7.59
N ASN A 360 13.46 5.33 8.14
CA ASN A 360 14.71 4.60 8.29
C ASN A 360 14.82 3.37 7.37
N ALA A 361 13.71 2.81 6.90
CA ALA A 361 13.77 1.78 5.89
C ALA A 361 14.41 2.35 4.61
N LYS A 362 15.33 1.60 3.99
CA LYS A 362 16.00 2.05 2.76
C LYS A 362 16.54 0.89 1.95
N LEU A 363 16.56 1.09 0.64
CA LEU A 363 17.36 0.30 -0.30
C LEU A 363 18.33 1.26 -0.97
N GLU A 364 19.60 1.11 -0.65
CA GLU A 364 20.64 2.05 -1.06
C GLU A 364 20.67 2.29 -2.57
N GLY A 365 20.66 3.55 -2.96
CA GLY A 365 20.63 3.99 -4.37
C GLY A 365 19.28 3.82 -5.06
N VAL A 366 18.22 3.42 -4.35
CA VAL A 366 16.89 3.18 -4.94
C VAL A 366 15.77 3.90 -4.20
N ILE A 367 15.67 3.71 -2.89
CA ILE A 367 14.66 4.38 -2.10
C ILE A 367 15.17 4.75 -0.70
N GLU A 368 14.87 5.98 -0.30
CA GLU A 368 15.07 6.47 1.07
C GLU A 368 13.70 6.66 1.74
N GLY A 369 13.47 5.89 2.79
CA GLY A 369 12.19 5.76 3.47
C GLY A 369 11.40 4.54 3.02
N GLY A 370 10.52 4.05 3.89
CA GLY A 370 9.66 2.89 3.66
C GLY A 370 8.28 3.26 3.12
N ILE A 371 7.62 2.30 2.50
CA ILE A 371 6.24 2.41 2.00
C ILE A 371 5.35 1.46 2.79
N ALA A 372 4.42 2.03 3.57
CA ALA A 372 3.46 1.28 4.37
C ALA A 372 2.09 1.25 3.66
N LEU A 373 1.61 0.04 3.34
CA LEU A 373 0.32 -0.18 2.68
C LEU A 373 -0.62 -0.94 3.63
N PHE A 374 -1.88 -0.51 3.67
CA PHE A 374 -2.90 -1.09 4.55
C PHE A 374 -4.22 -1.32 3.82
N ALA A 375 -4.95 -2.35 4.25
CA ALA A 375 -6.31 -2.60 3.79
C ALA A 375 -7.29 -1.53 4.30
N ALA A 376 -8.25 -1.13 3.44
CA ALA A 376 -9.26 -0.13 3.82
C ALA A 376 -10.32 -0.66 4.79
N GLY A 377 -10.46 -1.99 4.92
CA GLY A 377 -11.49 -2.65 5.72
C GLY A 377 -12.63 -3.23 4.88
N ASN A 378 -13.38 -4.19 5.47
CA ASN A 378 -14.32 -5.07 4.76
C ASN A 378 -15.77 -4.93 5.22
N ASP A 379 -16.19 -3.76 5.67
CA ASP A 379 -17.53 -3.52 6.27
C ASP A 379 -18.51 -2.79 5.33
N GLY A 380 -18.09 -2.41 4.12
CA GLY A 380 -18.87 -1.56 3.22
C GLY A 380 -19.17 -0.18 3.80
N TYR A 381 -18.29 0.32 4.65
CA TYR A 381 -18.48 1.54 5.43
C TYR A 381 -17.84 2.75 4.73
N ASN A 382 -18.47 3.94 4.87
CA ASN A 382 -18.02 5.15 4.18
C ASN A 382 -16.90 5.91 4.90
N VAL A 383 -16.13 5.23 5.74
CA VAL A 383 -14.89 5.70 6.32
C VAL A 383 -13.88 4.57 6.24
N PRO A 384 -12.75 4.73 5.54
CA PRO A 384 -11.69 3.75 5.54
C PRO A 384 -11.14 3.53 6.95
N SER A 385 -10.75 2.30 7.24
CA SER A 385 -10.23 1.95 8.58
C SER A 385 -8.79 2.43 8.77
N TYR A 386 -8.45 2.72 10.02
CA TYR A 386 -7.08 2.98 10.46
C TYR A 386 -6.35 1.63 10.73
N PRO A 387 -5.04 1.56 10.55
CA PRO A 387 -4.08 2.61 10.23
C PRO A 387 -4.07 3.06 8.75
N GLY A 388 -4.79 2.38 7.83
CA GLY A 388 -4.77 2.70 6.40
C GLY A 388 -5.10 4.17 6.10
N ALA A 389 -6.15 4.69 6.73
CA ALA A 389 -6.58 6.08 6.54
C ALA A 389 -5.63 7.14 7.15
N TYR A 390 -4.60 6.75 7.91
CA TYR A 390 -3.63 7.69 8.48
C TYR A 390 -2.79 8.34 7.37
N TYR A 391 -2.58 9.64 7.45
CA TYR A 391 -2.11 10.50 6.36
C TYR A 391 -0.81 10.06 5.65
N ASN A 392 0.08 9.35 6.33
CA ASN A 392 1.34 8.87 5.75
C ASN A 392 1.22 7.49 5.10
N ASN A 393 0.20 6.71 5.43
CA ASN A 393 0.01 5.36 4.92
C ASN A 393 -0.70 5.36 3.55
N ILE A 394 -0.61 4.26 2.84
CA ILE A 394 -1.40 4.02 1.63
C ILE A 394 -2.57 3.11 1.98
N CYS A 395 -3.78 3.65 1.92
CA CYS A 395 -5.03 2.93 2.12
C CYS A 395 -5.56 2.35 0.81
N VAL A 396 -5.69 1.02 0.75
CA VAL A 396 -6.08 0.30 -0.46
C VAL A 396 -7.53 -0.16 -0.37
N THR A 397 -8.37 0.35 -1.28
CA THR A 397 -9.76 -0.06 -1.48
C THR A 397 -9.87 -1.19 -2.51
N SER A 398 -11.07 -1.77 -2.69
CA SER A 398 -11.28 -2.95 -3.50
C SER A 398 -12.28 -2.75 -4.63
N PHE A 399 -11.96 -3.31 -5.82
CA PHE A 399 -12.90 -3.51 -6.91
C PHE A 399 -12.97 -4.99 -7.34
N CYS A 400 -14.03 -5.35 -8.04
CA CYS A 400 -14.27 -6.68 -8.55
C CYS A 400 -14.11 -6.77 -10.08
N SER A 401 -14.20 -7.97 -10.63
CA SER A 401 -13.91 -8.31 -12.04
C SER A 401 -14.72 -7.54 -13.11
N ASN A 402 -15.67 -6.69 -12.73
CA ASN A 402 -16.41 -5.81 -13.63
C ASN A 402 -16.11 -4.31 -13.41
N LEU A 403 -15.02 -3.97 -12.70
CA LEU A 403 -14.61 -2.60 -12.36
C LEU A 403 -15.58 -1.85 -11.44
N THR A 404 -16.58 -2.50 -10.86
CA THR A 404 -17.38 -1.85 -9.80
C THR A 404 -16.71 -2.07 -8.43
N ALA A 405 -16.94 -1.17 -7.48
CA ALA A 405 -16.49 -1.35 -6.11
C ALA A 405 -16.96 -2.69 -5.54
N SER A 406 -16.10 -3.40 -4.83
CA SER A 406 -16.50 -4.56 -4.03
C SER A 406 -17.42 -4.10 -2.91
N LEU A 407 -18.54 -4.82 -2.68
CA LEU A 407 -19.56 -4.37 -1.72
C LEU A 407 -19.07 -4.33 -0.28
N PHE A 408 -18.04 -5.11 0.03
CA PHE A 408 -17.41 -5.12 1.35
C PHE A 408 -16.43 -3.95 1.56
N THR A 409 -15.88 -3.34 0.50
CA THR A 409 -14.82 -2.33 0.68
C THR A 409 -15.29 -1.16 1.52
N ASN A 410 -14.51 -0.77 2.51
CA ASN A 410 -14.63 0.55 3.10
C ASN A 410 -14.13 1.58 2.08
N TYR A 411 -14.67 2.80 2.11
CA TYR A 411 -14.43 3.84 1.09
C TYR A 411 -14.57 5.23 1.71
N GLY A 412 -14.16 6.26 1.01
CA GLY A 412 -14.33 7.65 1.48
C GLY A 412 -13.01 8.40 1.66
N THR A 413 -13.06 9.51 2.39
CA THR A 413 -11.87 10.32 2.69
C THR A 413 -10.84 9.49 3.45
N GLY A 414 -9.58 9.52 2.97
CA GLY A 414 -8.49 8.69 3.49
C GLY A 414 -8.21 7.43 2.66
N ALA A 415 -9.08 7.06 1.71
CA ALA A 415 -8.76 6.07 0.68
C ALA A 415 -7.77 6.68 -0.32
N ASN A 416 -6.70 5.95 -0.68
CA ASN A 416 -5.66 6.48 -1.57
C ASN A 416 -5.68 5.84 -2.96
N ILE A 417 -5.89 4.52 -3.05
CA ILE A 417 -5.81 3.77 -4.30
C ILE A 417 -6.72 2.55 -4.24
N CYS A 418 -7.20 2.10 -5.41
CA CYS A 418 -8.04 0.92 -5.54
C CYS A 418 -7.29 -0.20 -6.27
N ALA A 419 -7.58 -1.46 -5.91
CA ALA A 419 -6.99 -2.63 -6.56
C ALA A 419 -7.97 -3.83 -6.58
N PRO A 420 -7.71 -4.88 -7.39
CA PRO A 420 -8.56 -6.07 -7.39
C PRO A 420 -8.63 -6.73 -6.02
N GLY A 421 -9.82 -6.96 -5.50
CA GLY A 421 -10.03 -7.69 -4.24
C GLY A 421 -11.18 -8.70 -4.34
N GLY A 422 -11.74 -8.84 -5.54
CA GLY A 422 -12.81 -9.77 -5.80
C GLY A 422 -14.17 -9.32 -5.28
N GLU A 423 -15.13 -10.26 -5.26
CA GLU A 423 -16.47 -10.03 -4.74
C GLU A 423 -16.99 -11.30 -4.07
N ASN A 424 -17.88 -11.16 -3.12
CA ASN A 424 -18.39 -12.30 -2.38
C ASN A 424 -19.66 -12.90 -3.03
N LYS A 425 -19.99 -14.14 -2.63
CA LYS A 425 -21.19 -14.84 -3.12
C LYS A 425 -22.50 -14.12 -2.83
N ALA A 426 -22.53 -13.21 -1.85
CA ALA A 426 -23.73 -12.44 -1.53
C ALA A 426 -24.19 -11.57 -2.71
N SER A 427 -23.29 -11.22 -3.62
CA SER A 427 -23.59 -10.45 -4.84
C SER A 427 -23.89 -11.33 -6.06
N GLY A 428 -23.90 -12.65 -5.92
CA GLY A 428 -24.13 -13.60 -7.03
C GLY A 428 -22.88 -13.94 -7.84
N PHE A 429 -21.70 -13.39 -7.50
CA PHE A 429 -20.44 -13.70 -8.16
C PHE A 429 -19.97 -15.11 -7.83
N GLY A 430 -19.43 -15.82 -8.81
CA GLY A 430 -18.85 -17.15 -8.63
C GLY A 430 -17.47 -17.12 -7.98
N THR A 431 -16.96 -18.29 -7.62
CA THR A 431 -15.64 -18.44 -6.98
C THR A 431 -14.50 -17.82 -7.83
N LEU A 432 -14.56 -17.94 -9.15
CA LEU A 432 -13.55 -17.45 -10.08
C LEU A 432 -13.40 -15.91 -10.09
N HIS A 433 -14.36 -15.18 -9.53
CA HIS A 433 -14.28 -13.72 -9.36
C HIS A 433 -13.48 -13.31 -8.11
N GLY A 434 -13.04 -14.26 -7.29
CA GLY A 434 -12.08 -14.03 -6.22
C GLY A 434 -10.66 -13.84 -6.73
N ILE A 435 -9.77 -13.50 -5.83
CA ILE A 435 -8.32 -13.40 -6.08
C ILE A 435 -7.70 -14.79 -5.90
N SER A 436 -7.11 -15.31 -6.97
CA SER A 436 -6.39 -16.59 -6.96
C SER A 436 -4.97 -16.40 -6.47
N SER A 437 -4.57 -17.12 -5.44
CA SER A 437 -3.20 -17.12 -4.92
C SER A 437 -2.90 -18.39 -4.12
N VAL A 438 -1.68 -18.51 -3.61
CA VAL A 438 -1.16 -19.66 -2.86
C VAL A 438 -1.99 -19.98 -1.62
N SER A 439 -2.24 -21.25 -1.36
CA SER A 439 -2.98 -21.71 -0.18
C SER A 439 -2.36 -22.90 0.53
N THR A 440 -2.52 -22.95 1.84
CA THR A 440 -2.10 -24.03 2.71
C THR A 440 -3.25 -24.78 3.36
N VAL A 441 -4.46 -24.20 3.31
CA VAL A 441 -5.57 -24.67 4.14
C VAL A 441 -6.23 -25.95 3.60
N TYR A 442 -6.41 -26.02 2.29
CA TYR A 442 -7.18 -27.10 1.65
C TYR A 442 -6.32 -28.18 1.00
N VAL A 443 -5.16 -27.80 0.47
CA VAL A 443 -4.23 -28.71 -0.19
C VAL A 443 -2.81 -28.25 0.10
N GLN A 444 -1.97 -29.08 0.64
CA GLN A 444 -0.54 -28.78 0.71
C GLN A 444 -0.01 -28.52 -0.70
N ASP A 445 0.74 -27.44 -0.88
CA ASP A 445 1.18 -26.92 -2.18
C ASP A 445 0.01 -26.48 -3.10
N GLY A 446 -1.13 -26.12 -2.52
CA GLY A 446 -2.33 -25.72 -3.24
C GLY A 446 -2.44 -24.23 -3.48
N TYR A 447 -3.56 -23.86 -4.10
CA TYR A 447 -3.99 -22.48 -4.29
C TYR A 447 -5.50 -22.37 -4.06
N GLU A 448 -5.98 -21.17 -3.79
CA GLU A 448 -7.38 -20.91 -3.51
C GLU A 448 -7.80 -19.51 -3.97
N TYR A 449 -9.11 -19.23 -3.94
CA TYR A 449 -9.68 -17.93 -4.21
C TYR A 449 -10.16 -17.29 -2.92
N ARG A 450 -9.80 -16.05 -2.69
CA ARG A 450 -10.25 -15.22 -1.56
C ARG A 450 -10.76 -13.87 -2.01
N ASN A 451 -11.53 -13.18 -1.13
CA ASN A 451 -12.06 -11.85 -1.38
C ASN A 451 -11.80 -10.96 -0.16
N GLY A 452 -11.48 -9.72 -0.38
CA GLY A 452 -11.25 -8.73 0.69
C GLY A 452 -10.32 -7.61 0.26
N THR A 453 -10.36 -6.49 0.95
CA THR A 453 -9.33 -5.45 0.82
C THR A 453 -7.96 -5.96 1.24
N SER A 454 -7.91 -7.03 2.07
CA SER A 454 -6.70 -7.79 2.39
C SER A 454 -6.00 -8.35 1.14
N HIS A 455 -6.76 -8.65 0.09
CA HIS A 455 -6.26 -9.16 -1.19
C HIS A 455 -6.06 -8.07 -2.22
N SER A 456 -6.64 -6.88 -2.03
CA SER A 456 -6.33 -5.69 -2.83
C SER A 456 -4.97 -5.09 -2.45
N THR A 457 -4.66 -5.05 -1.16
CA THR A 457 -3.41 -4.49 -0.64
C THR A 457 -2.16 -5.13 -1.25
N PRO A 458 -2.04 -6.47 -1.35
CA PRO A 458 -0.87 -7.10 -1.96
C PRO A 458 -0.71 -6.82 -3.46
N HIS A 459 -1.77 -6.44 -4.19
CA HIS A 459 -1.62 -5.98 -5.57
C HIS A 459 -0.83 -4.69 -5.65
N VAL A 460 -1.16 -3.70 -4.82
CA VAL A 460 -0.44 -2.43 -4.79
C VAL A 460 0.97 -2.63 -4.25
N THR A 461 1.13 -3.50 -3.24
CA THR A 461 2.43 -3.90 -2.68
C THR A 461 3.33 -4.54 -3.73
N GLY A 462 2.80 -5.50 -4.50
CA GLY A 462 3.53 -6.16 -5.59
C GLY A 462 3.91 -5.20 -6.71
N CYS A 463 3.00 -4.28 -7.10
CA CYS A 463 3.32 -3.22 -8.05
C CYS A 463 4.44 -2.30 -7.54
N ALA A 464 4.41 -1.93 -6.25
CA ALA A 464 5.48 -1.14 -5.64
C ALA A 464 6.83 -1.89 -5.69
N ALA A 465 6.83 -3.19 -5.35
CA ALA A 465 8.03 -4.03 -5.44
C ALA A 465 8.56 -4.12 -6.87
N LEU A 466 7.68 -4.29 -7.86
CA LEU A 466 8.03 -4.33 -9.27
C LEU A 466 8.62 -3.00 -9.76
N GLY A 467 8.01 -1.87 -9.36
CA GLY A 467 8.49 -0.53 -9.69
C GLY A 467 9.86 -0.22 -9.11
N LEU A 468 10.12 -0.60 -7.84
CA LEU A 468 11.45 -0.46 -7.23
C LEU A 468 12.48 -1.39 -7.88
N SER A 469 12.07 -2.59 -8.30
CA SER A 469 12.94 -3.50 -9.06
C SER A 469 13.37 -2.87 -10.38
N TYR A 470 12.44 -2.25 -11.11
CA TYR A 470 12.76 -1.54 -12.34
C TYR A 470 13.62 -0.28 -12.11
N ALA A 471 13.37 0.46 -11.02
CA ALA A 471 14.22 1.57 -10.61
C ALA A 471 15.67 1.14 -10.38
N LEU A 472 15.88 -0.04 -9.75
CA LEU A 472 17.19 -0.67 -9.59
C LEU A 472 17.90 -0.92 -10.94
N GLU A 473 17.18 -1.48 -11.90
CA GLU A 473 17.72 -1.77 -13.25
C GLU A 473 18.14 -0.48 -13.97
N LEU A 474 17.37 0.59 -13.78
CA LEU A 474 17.63 1.90 -14.39
C LEU A 474 18.64 2.76 -13.61
N GLY A 475 19.05 2.36 -12.40
CA GLY A 475 19.89 3.15 -11.51
C GLY A 475 19.23 4.44 -11.04
N LYS A 476 17.90 4.41 -10.82
CA LYS A 476 17.11 5.54 -10.32
C LYS A 476 16.88 5.46 -8.82
N SER A 477 16.83 6.63 -8.20
CA SER A 477 16.64 6.78 -6.76
C SER A 477 15.49 7.72 -6.46
N TYR A 478 14.72 7.40 -5.42
CA TYR A 478 13.54 8.14 -4.97
C TYR A 478 13.54 8.28 -3.45
N THR A 479 12.95 9.34 -2.95
CA THR A 479 12.41 9.34 -1.58
C THR A 479 11.13 8.51 -1.53
N ALA A 480 10.74 8.03 -0.35
CA ALA A 480 9.46 7.33 -0.17
C ALA A 480 8.28 8.17 -0.68
N LYS A 481 8.31 9.50 -0.44
CA LYS A 481 7.26 10.40 -0.93
C LYS A 481 7.19 10.42 -2.45
N GLU A 482 8.30 10.62 -3.15
CA GLU A 482 8.34 10.64 -4.62
C GLU A 482 7.82 9.33 -5.20
N PHE A 483 8.23 8.19 -4.63
CA PHE A 483 7.76 6.90 -5.13
C PHE A 483 6.27 6.64 -4.81
N LYS A 484 5.78 7.06 -3.63
CA LYS A 484 4.34 7.07 -3.33
C LYS A 484 3.56 7.91 -4.36
N ASP A 485 4.08 9.09 -4.72
CA ASP A 485 3.45 9.95 -5.74
C ASP A 485 3.38 9.25 -7.11
N LEU A 486 4.46 8.57 -7.55
CA LEU A 486 4.43 7.76 -8.77
C LEU A 486 3.38 6.64 -8.68
N LEU A 487 3.33 5.91 -7.58
CA LEU A 487 2.41 4.81 -7.37
C LEU A 487 0.95 5.28 -7.43
N LEU A 488 0.63 6.38 -6.73
CA LEU A 488 -0.73 6.92 -6.64
C LEU A 488 -1.18 7.62 -7.93
N THR A 489 -0.27 8.00 -8.81
CA THR A 489 -0.59 8.56 -10.14
C THR A 489 -0.58 7.53 -11.25
N SER A 490 -0.08 6.31 -10.98
CA SER A 490 -0.10 5.19 -11.93
C SER A 490 -1.42 4.43 -11.85
N VAL A 491 -2.52 5.11 -12.11
CA VAL A 491 -3.88 4.59 -11.93
C VAL A 491 -4.76 4.84 -13.15
N GLN A 492 -5.80 4.03 -13.31
CA GLN A 492 -6.89 4.24 -14.27
C GLN A 492 -8.14 4.74 -13.54
N ASP A 493 -9.06 5.37 -14.28
CA ASP A 493 -10.27 5.97 -13.71
C ASP A 493 -11.29 4.89 -13.31
N ILE A 494 -11.43 4.65 -12.02
CA ILE A 494 -12.40 3.73 -11.46
C ILE A 494 -13.82 4.33 -11.42
N ASP A 495 -13.94 5.66 -11.36
CA ASP A 495 -15.21 6.36 -11.12
C ASP A 495 -16.19 6.24 -12.27
N ILE A 496 -15.69 6.13 -13.51
CA ILE A 496 -16.54 5.94 -14.69
C ILE A 496 -17.30 4.62 -14.69
N HIS A 497 -16.89 3.68 -13.85
CA HIS A 497 -17.50 2.36 -13.70
C HIS A 497 -18.48 2.29 -12.51
N GLN A 498 -18.53 3.33 -11.67
CA GLN A 498 -19.41 3.37 -10.51
C GLN A 498 -20.79 3.94 -10.92
N GLU A 499 -21.54 3.17 -11.70
CA GLU A 499 -22.87 3.57 -12.21
C GLU A 499 -23.89 2.44 -12.04
N GLY A 500 -25.18 2.82 -12.01
CA GLY A 500 -26.28 1.88 -11.86
C GLY A 500 -26.38 1.28 -10.47
N THR A 501 -26.93 0.08 -10.39
CA THR A 501 -27.16 -0.63 -9.12
C THR A 501 -26.56 -2.02 -9.15
N LYS A 502 -25.99 -2.45 -8.03
CA LYS A 502 -25.49 -3.81 -7.79
C LYS A 502 -26.45 -4.54 -6.87
N THR A 503 -26.84 -5.75 -7.24
CA THR A 503 -27.79 -6.55 -6.47
C THR A 503 -27.07 -7.37 -5.42
N ILE A 504 -27.59 -7.36 -4.18
CA ILE A 504 -27.21 -8.27 -3.09
C ILE A 504 -28.28 -9.36 -3.03
N ILE A 505 -27.87 -10.61 -3.07
CA ILE A 505 -28.80 -11.74 -3.04
C ILE A 505 -28.90 -12.45 -1.69
N TYR A 506 -27.96 -12.18 -0.77
CA TYR A 506 -27.92 -12.79 0.56
C TYR A 506 -27.54 -11.73 1.62
N PRO A 507 -28.15 -11.74 2.82
CA PRO A 507 -29.20 -12.64 3.34
C PRO A 507 -30.62 -12.33 2.80
N SER A 508 -30.80 -11.22 2.12
CA SER A 508 -32.05 -10.85 1.45
C SER A 508 -31.74 -10.08 0.18
N ILE A 509 -32.63 -10.18 -0.82
CA ILE A 509 -32.45 -9.44 -2.07
C ILE A 509 -32.59 -7.93 -1.78
N SER A 510 -31.55 -7.20 -2.08
CA SER A 510 -31.48 -5.73 -2.00
C SER A 510 -30.60 -5.20 -3.13
N SER A 511 -30.56 -3.88 -3.30
CA SER A 511 -29.70 -3.24 -4.29
C SER A 511 -28.97 -2.04 -3.70
N ILE A 512 -27.73 -1.84 -4.14
CA ILE A 512 -26.91 -0.69 -3.76
C ILE A 512 -26.66 0.16 -5.01
N ASP A 513 -26.90 1.46 -4.89
CA ASP A 513 -26.54 2.43 -5.92
C ASP A 513 -25.02 2.62 -5.91
N MET A 514 -24.37 2.27 -7.02
CA MET A 514 -22.92 2.31 -7.15
C MET A 514 -22.38 3.74 -7.24
N THR A 515 -23.21 4.73 -7.55
CA THR A 515 -22.77 6.14 -7.61
C THR A 515 -22.24 6.66 -6.27
N ARG A 516 -22.59 6.01 -5.16
CA ARG A 516 -22.06 6.32 -3.82
C ARG A 516 -20.55 6.17 -3.70
N TYR A 517 -19.93 5.37 -4.57
CA TYR A 517 -18.48 5.11 -4.58
C TYR A 517 -17.69 6.10 -5.46
N LYS A 518 -18.38 6.92 -6.29
CA LYS A 518 -17.69 7.90 -7.14
C LYS A 518 -16.87 8.89 -6.32
N GLY A 519 -15.58 9.00 -6.67
CA GLY A 519 -14.62 9.83 -5.96
C GLY A 519 -14.29 9.35 -4.53
N GLN A 520 -14.65 8.12 -4.18
CA GLN A 520 -14.50 7.59 -2.82
C GLN A 520 -13.53 6.40 -2.72
N LEU A 521 -13.00 5.93 -3.85
CA LEU A 521 -12.13 4.74 -3.92
C LEU A 521 -10.63 5.08 -4.01
N GLY A 522 -10.26 6.32 -3.77
CA GLY A 522 -8.89 6.83 -3.93
C GLY A 522 -8.65 7.46 -5.29
N ALA A 523 -7.40 7.55 -5.70
CA ALA A 523 -6.98 8.20 -6.96
C ALA A 523 -7.49 7.46 -8.23
N GLY A 524 -7.76 6.17 -8.11
CA GLY A 524 -8.19 5.28 -9.19
C GLY A 524 -7.69 3.87 -8.92
N TYR A 525 -7.81 2.96 -9.89
CA TYR A 525 -7.27 1.62 -9.73
C TYR A 525 -5.88 1.49 -10.35
N ILE A 526 -5.01 0.75 -9.62
CA ILE A 526 -3.59 0.61 -9.98
C ILE A 526 -3.39 0.04 -11.39
N ASP A 527 -2.43 0.61 -12.12
CA ASP A 527 -1.96 0.14 -13.42
C ASP A 527 -0.44 -0.06 -13.34
N ALA A 528 -0.02 -1.32 -13.30
CA ALA A 528 1.38 -1.69 -13.16
C ALA A 528 2.23 -1.23 -14.36
N HIS A 529 1.70 -1.32 -15.58
CA HIS A 529 2.43 -0.87 -16.78
C HIS A 529 2.70 0.64 -16.73
N ARG A 530 1.70 1.43 -16.30
CA ARG A 530 1.87 2.88 -16.16
C ARG A 530 2.91 3.22 -15.10
N LEU A 531 2.97 2.45 -14.00
CA LEU A 531 4.01 2.63 -13.00
C LEU A 531 5.40 2.41 -13.61
N MET A 532 5.59 1.36 -14.43
CA MET A 532 6.87 1.12 -15.12
C MET A 532 7.25 2.31 -16.01
N MET A 533 6.30 2.83 -16.77
CA MET A 533 6.54 3.99 -17.65
C MET A 533 6.93 5.24 -16.84
N GLN A 534 6.28 5.51 -15.71
CA GLN A 534 6.64 6.64 -14.85
C GLN A 534 8.02 6.45 -14.21
N VAL A 535 8.35 5.23 -13.78
CA VAL A 535 9.70 4.89 -13.28
C VAL A 535 10.73 5.07 -14.39
N GLU A 536 10.43 4.67 -15.62
CA GLU A 536 11.30 4.93 -16.80
C GLU A 536 11.49 6.43 -17.07
N GLY A 537 10.55 7.26 -16.66
CA GLY A 537 10.57 8.71 -16.83
C GLY A 537 9.73 9.19 -18.01
N THR A 538 8.80 8.37 -18.50
CA THR A 538 7.77 8.79 -19.45
C THR A 538 6.69 9.55 -18.68
N PRO A 539 6.51 10.85 -18.91
CA PRO A 539 5.58 11.65 -18.13
C PRO A 539 4.14 11.29 -18.49
N CYS A 540 3.27 11.31 -17.47
CA CYS A 540 1.83 11.17 -17.61
C CYS A 540 1.16 12.54 -17.61
N LEU A 541 0.46 12.87 -18.70
CA LEU A 541 -0.28 14.12 -18.87
C LEU A 541 -1.78 13.87 -18.64
N TYR A 542 -2.36 14.50 -17.63
CA TYR A 542 -3.73 14.27 -17.20
C TYR A 542 -4.74 15.19 -17.89
N VAL A 543 -5.84 14.63 -18.37
CA VAL A 543 -6.89 15.34 -19.09
C VAL A 543 -8.26 15.00 -18.50
N LYS A 544 -9.05 16.02 -18.17
CA LYS A 544 -10.48 15.82 -17.85
C LYS A 544 -11.25 15.58 -19.12
N THR A 545 -12.04 14.50 -19.18
CA THR A 545 -12.86 14.17 -20.36
C THR A 545 -13.98 15.20 -20.58
N GLY A 546 -14.35 15.36 -21.85
CA GLY A 546 -15.43 16.25 -22.27
C GLY A 546 -15.06 17.71 -22.46
N SER A 547 -13.95 18.18 -21.87
CA SER A 547 -13.44 19.54 -22.02
C SER A 547 -12.11 19.58 -22.80
N SER A 548 -11.79 20.73 -23.39
CA SER A 548 -10.46 20.96 -23.95
C SER A 548 -9.47 21.26 -22.84
N ALA A 549 -8.30 20.62 -22.88
CA ALA A 549 -7.20 20.82 -21.95
C ALA A 549 -6.00 21.49 -22.65
N GLN A 550 -5.28 22.30 -21.90
CA GLN A 550 -3.98 22.86 -22.28
C GLN A 550 -2.94 22.34 -21.29
N LEU A 551 -2.00 21.53 -21.77
CA LEU A 551 -0.98 20.88 -20.94
C LEU A 551 0.39 21.48 -21.25
N SER A 552 1.16 21.84 -20.23
CA SER A 552 2.52 22.32 -20.40
C SER A 552 3.42 21.22 -20.94
N LEU A 553 4.27 21.54 -21.89
CA LEU A 553 5.30 20.65 -22.40
C LEU A 553 6.67 20.87 -21.73
N ASP A 554 6.72 21.66 -20.66
CA ASP A 554 7.97 21.91 -19.92
C ASP A 554 8.56 20.64 -19.32
N GLU A 555 7.72 19.68 -18.91
CA GLU A 555 8.18 18.36 -18.42
C GLU A 555 8.84 17.50 -19.50
N LEU A 556 8.41 17.66 -20.75
CA LEU A 556 8.93 16.92 -21.89
C LEU A 556 10.16 17.57 -22.53
N PHE A 557 10.16 18.89 -22.62
CA PHE A 557 11.15 19.66 -23.40
C PHE A 557 11.90 20.70 -22.56
N GLY A 558 11.65 20.76 -21.25
CA GLY A 558 12.25 21.74 -20.35
C GLY A 558 11.64 23.14 -20.45
N ALA A 559 12.12 24.07 -19.62
CA ALA A 559 11.61 25.45 -19.52
C ALA A 559 11.70 26.27 -20.84
N GLY A 560 12.45 25.77 -21.82
CA GLY A 560 12.53 26.33 -23.16
C GLY A 560 11.45 25.87 -24.13
N SER A 561 10.48 25.06 -23.69
CA SER A 561 9.45 24.45 -24.53
C SER A 561 8.70 25.44 -25.40
N LYS A 562 8.47 26.66 -24.89
CA LYS A 562 7.76 27.74 -25.60
C LYS A 562 8.47 28.27 -26.81
N SER A 563 9.79 28.14 -26.88
CA SER A 563 10.65 28.63 -27.97
C SER A 563 10.96 27.57 -29.03
N LEU A 564 10.48 26.35 -28.86
CA LEU A 564 10.71 25.28 -29.81
C LEU A 564 9.71 25.31 -30.99
N THR A 565 10.18 24.86 -32.14
CA THR A 565 9.34 24.64 -33.32
C THR A 565 8.84 23.20 -33.32
N TYR A 566 7.56 23.01 -33.06
CA TYR A 566 6.93 21.69 -33.04
C TYR A 566 6.51 21.25 -34.45
N GLN A 567 6.79 19.97 -34.78
CA GLN A 567 6.38 19.37 -36.06
C GLN A 567 4.97 18.76 -35.97
N GLY A 568 4.56 18.31 -34.78
CA GLY A 568 3.24 17.76 -34.56
C GLY A 568 3.16 16.78 -33.39
N VAL A 569 1.98 16.20 -33.28
CA VAL A 569 1.65 15.14 -32.31
C VAL A 569 1.24 13.89 -33.09
N GLU A 570 1.96 12.81 -32.89
CA GLU A 570 1.64 11.51 -33.45
C GLU A 570 0.89 10.67 -32.42
N LEU A 571 -0.19 10.03 -32.81
CA LEU A 571 -0.96 9.08 -32.02
C LEU A 571 -1.57 8.03 -32.96
N SER A 572 -1.63 6.77 -32.51
CA SER A 572 -2.23 5.69 -33.29
C SER A 572 -3.75 5.81 -33.36
N ASP A 573 -4.37 5.14 -34.32
CA ASP A 573 -5.83 5.08 -34.44
C ASP A 573 -6.46 4.39 -33.23
N ALA A 574 -5.77 3.42 -32.62
CA ALA A 574 -6.18 2.77 -31.39
C ALA A 574 -6.25 3.77 -30.23
N VAL A 575 -5.20 4.58 -30.01
CA VAL A 575 -5.17 5.64 -29.00
C VAL A 575 -6.23 6.69 -29.28
N ARG A 576 -6.39 7.09 -30.54
CA ARG A 576 -7.43 8.04 -30.95
C ARG A 576 -8.84 7.53 -30.60
N SER A 577 -9.10 6.26 -30.83
CA SER A 577 -10.39 5.63 -30.56
C SER A 577 -10.62 5.44 -29.05
N SER A 578 -9.61 4.98 -28.30
CA SER A 578 -9.70 4.73 -26.86
C SER A 578 -9.97 6.02 -26.06
N LEU A 579 -9.28 7.11 -26.42
CA LEU A 579 -9.46 8.42 -25.77
C LEU A 579 -10.60 9.26 -26.36
N GLY A 580 -11.23 8.82 -27.45
CA GLY A 580 -12.27 9.57 -28.15
C GLY A 580 -11.77 10.91 -28.72
N ILE A 581 -10.53 10.94 -29.23
CA ILE A 581 -9.91 12.13 -29.83
C ILE A 581 -10.37 12.27 -31.28
N SER A 582 -11.34 13.17 -31.53
CA SER A 582 -11.88 13.42 -32.87
C SER A 582 -11.04 14.41 -33.69
N THR A 583 -10.32 15.31 -33.01
CA THR A 583 -9.48 16.33 -33.64
C THR A 583 -8.03 16.09 -33.23
N THR A 584 -7.11 16.10 -34.21
CA THR A 584 -5.66 15.95 -33.92
C THR A 584 -5.21 17.04 -32.94
N PRO A 585 -4.53 16.65 -31.83
CA PRO A 585 -3.97 17.61 -30.88
C PRO A 585 -3.04 18.61 -31.56
N THR A 586 -3.01 19.84 -31.08
CA THR A 586 -2.16 20.90 -31.62
C THR A 586 -1.26 21.46 -30.52
N ILE A 587 -0.13 22.04 -30.92
CA ILE A 587 0.79 22.66 -29.97
C ILE A 587 0.93 24.15 -30.31
N SER A 588 0.83 24.99 -29.28
CA SER A 588 1.06 26.43 -29.38
C SER A 588 1.70 26.95 -28.10
N ASN A 589 2.75 27.76 -28.23
CA ASN A 589 3.48 28.35 -27.08
C ASN A 589 3.90 27.31 -26.01
N GLY A 590 4.40 26.15 -26.43
CA GLY A 590 4.79 25.07 -25.50
C GLY A 590 3.61 24.42 -24.75
N MET A 591 2.38 24.65 -25.19
CA MET A 591 1.17 24.03 -24.63
C MET A 591 0.58 23.05 -25.65
N LEU A 592 0.35 21.82 -25.20
CA LEU A 592 -0.41 20.82 -25.94
C LEU A 592 -1.91 21.08 -25.74
N ASN A 593 -2.63 21.30 -26.85
CA ASN A 593 -4.08 21.47 -26.84
C ASN A 593 -4.71 20.12 -27.25
N ILE A 594 -5.45 19.51 -26.34
CA ILE A 594 -6.04 18.20 -26.53
C ILE A 594 -7.46 18.15 -25.96
N LYS A 595 -8.33 17.33 -26.59
CA LYS A 595 -9.65 17.04 -26.07
C LYS A 595 -9.90 15.54 -26.15
N CYS A 596 -10.09 14.92 -24.97
CA CYS A 596 -10.52 13.53 -24.83
C CYS A 596 -12.01 13.49 -24.50
N THR A 597 -12.79 12.65 -25.17
CA THR A 597 -14.24 12.49 -24.90
C THR A 597 -14.54 11.18 -24.18
N LYS A 598 -13.56 10.28 -24.09
CA LYS A 598 -13.62 9.01 -23.35
C LYS A 598 -12.52 8.98 -22.31
N SER A 599 -12.81 8.37 -21.17
CA SER A 599 -11.79 7.99 -20.20
C SER A 599 -10.96 6.85 -20.75
N GLY A 600 -9.67 6.88 -20.44
CA GLY A 600 -8.71 5.90 -20.90
C GLY A 600 -7.30 6.43 -20.89
N VAL A 601 -6.42 5.68 -21.52
CA VAL A 601 -4.99 5.96 -21.61
C VAL A 601 -4.51 5.80 -23.03
N GLY A 602 -3.49 6.58 -23.38
CA GLY A 602 -2.86 6.38 -24.68
C GLY A 602 -1.58 7.18 -24.82
N ARG A 603 -0.59 6.51 -25.41
CA ARG A 603 0.72 7.11 -25.67
C ARG A 603 0.68 8.01 -26.90
N ILE A 604 1.25 9.20 -26.75
CA ILE A 604 1.48 10.13 -27.84
C ILE A 604 2.98 10.36 -28.01
N LYS A 605 3.40 10.71 -29.23
CA LYS A 605 4.75 11.14 -29.52
C LYS A 605 4.72 12.57 -30.03
N ILE A 606 5.58 13.42 -29.50
CA ILE A 606 5.73 14.82 -29.91
C ILE A 606 7.12 15.03 -30.47
N THR A 607 7.19 15.62 -31.66
CA THR A 607 8.44 15.95 -32.34
C THR A 607 8.62 17.47 -32.36
N ALA A 608 9.79 17.91 -31.93
CA ALA A 608 10.20 19.31 -31.95
C ALA A 608 11.56 19.50 -32.63
N ILE A 609 11.81 20.68 -33.13
CA ILE A 609 13.10 21.11 -33.66
C ILE A 609 13.77 22.02 -32.64
N VAL A 610 15.01 21.68 -32.31
CA VAL A 610 15.87 22.45 -31.42
C VAL A 610 16.96 23.14 -32.23
N GLY A 611 17.10 24.46 -32.10
CA GLY A 611 18.18 25.22 -32.73
C GLY A 611 18.05 25.47 -34.24
N GLY A 612 16.86 25.28 -34.84
CA GLY A 612 16.60 25.53 -36.25
C GLY A 612 15.53 26.59 -36.50
N GLU A 613 15.58 27.24 -37.69
CA GLU A 613 14.49 28.11 -38.13
C GLU A 613 13.50 27.32 -39.00
N SER A 614 12.18 27.53 -38.77
CA SER A 614 11.14 27.01 -39.65
C SER A 614 11.11 27.79 -40.96
N VAL A 615 11.50 27.18 -42.04
CA VAL A 615 11.30 27.76 -43.38
C VAL A 615 10.00 27.21 -43.94
N GLY A 616 9.07 28.11 -44.26
CA GLY A 616 7.78 27.71 -44.84
C GLY A 616 7.94 26.83 -46.06
N GLY A 617 7.36 25.61 -46.01
CA GLY A 617 7.43 24.63 -47.09
C GLY A 617 8.04 23.27 -46.73
N GLY A 618 8.31 22.98 -45.46
CA GLY A 618 8.68 21.64 -44.96
C GLY A 618 10.16 21.28 -45.03
N ASN A 619 11.04 22.23 -45.37
CA ASN A 619 12.49 22.02 -45.33
C ASN A 619 13.09 22.75 -44.13
N ASN A 620 13.50 22.02 -43.11
CA ASN A 620 14.22 22.54 -41.95
C ASN A 620 15.68 22.76 -42.29
N MET A 621 16.18 23.96 -42.11
CA MET A 621 17.61 24.30 -42.23
C MET A 621 18.25 24.35 -40.86
N GLY A 622 19.01 23.33 -40.49
CA GLY A 622 20.01 23.36 -39.42
C GLY A 622 19.57 23.01 -37.99
N GLY A 623 18.33 22.55 -37.75
CA GLY A 623 17.91 22.16 -36.42
C GLY A 623 17.97 20.64 -36.18
N MET A 624 18.13 20.26 -34.91
CA MET A 624 18.07 18.86 -34.47
C MET A 624 16.63 18.47 -34.15
N LEU A 625 16.14 17.36 -34.72
CA LEU A 625 14.86 16.76 -34.33
C LEU A 625 15.00 16.09 -32.96
N VAL A 626 14.09 16.41 -32.08
CA VAL A 626 13.95 15.79 -30.76
C VAL A 626 12.55 15.23 -30.63
N GLU A 627 12.47 13.94 -30.38
CA GLU A 627 11.22 13.21 -30.12
C GLU A 627 11.05 12.97 -28.63
N ARG A 628 9.83 13.14 -28.13
CA ARG A 628 9.45 12.82 -26.75
C ARG A 628 8.12 12.12 -26.74
N GLU A 629 8.01 11.11 -25.87
CA GLU A 629 6.77 10.41 -25.63
C GLU A 629 6.12 10.85 -24.32
N ALA A 630 4.81 10.81 -24.26
CA ALA A 630 4.02 11.02 -23.05
C ALA A 630 2.79 10.12 -23.07
N GLU A 631 2.33 9.76 -21.90
CA GLU A 631 1.07 9.05 -21.71
C GLU A 631 -0.04 10.05 -21.41
N ILE A 632 -1.09 10.06 -22.21
CA ILE A 632 -2.31 10.82 -21.91
C ILE A 632 -3.21 9.98 -21.04
N VAL A 633 -3.55 10.50 -19.88
CA VAL A 633 -4.48 9.90 -18.91
C VAL A 633 -5.74 10.72 -18.88
N ALA A 634 -6.80 10.24 -19.53
CA ALA A 634 -8.08 10.93 -19.57
C ALA A 634 -9.03 10.36 -18.50
N ARG A 635 -9.60 11.22 -17.64
CA ARG A 635 -10.50 10.85 -16.54
C ARG A 635 -11.79 11.67 -16.56
N GLY A 636 -12.91 11.05 -16.14
CA GLY A 636 -14.24 11.67 -16.14
C GLY A 636 -14.49 12.58 -14.94
N SER A 637 -13.96 12.22 -13.77
CA SER A 637 -14.19 12.94 -12.51
C SER A 637 -12.88 13.15 -11.74
N VAL A 638 -12.91 14.12 -10.82
CA VAL A 638 -11.85 14.36 -9.84
C VAL A 638 -12.22 13.59 -8.59
N ALA A 639 -11.28 12.83 -8.02
CA ALA A 639 -11.49 12.12 -6.78
C ALA A 639 -11.84 13.07 -5.62
N ALA A 640 -12.75 12.62 -4.73
CA ALA A 640 -13.20 13.45 -3.60
C ALA A 640 -12.12 13.73 -2.56
N ASN A 641 -11.03 12.94 -2.54
CA ASN A 641 -9.88 13.15 -1.68
C ASN A 641 -9.00 14.35 -2.10
N GLY A 642 -9.47 15.15 -3.06
CA GLY A 642 -8.94 16.51 -3.31
C GLY A 642 -7.56 16.58 -3.94
N GLY A 643 -7.04 15.47 -4.42
CA GLY A 643 -5.62 15.53 -4.62
C GLY A 643 -5.06 15.21 -5.99
N TRP A 644 -5.81 14.66 -6.87
CA TRP A 644 -5.12 13.93 -7.92
C TRP A 644 -5.50 14.33 -9.35
N LEU A 645 -5.84 15.56 -9.56
CA LEU A 645 -5.77 16.21 -10.91
C LEU A 645 -5.90 17.70 -10.78
#